data_a11bb587464cbce28077e92c779426ff
#
_entry.id   a11bb587464cbce28077e92c779426ff
#
_cell.length_a   1.000
_cell.length_b   1.000
_cell.length_c   1.000
_cell.angle_alpha   90.00
_cell.angle_beta   90.00
_cell.angle_gamma   90.00
#
_symmetry.space_group_name_H-M   'P 1'
#
loop_
_entity.id
_entity.type
_entity.pdbx_description
1 polymer ?
#
loop_
_entity_poly.entity_id
_entity_poly.type
_entity_poly.pdbx_seq_one_letter_code
_entity_poly.pdbx_strand_id
1 'polypeptide(L)'
;MLHIFCYFCIDMTLITTLLISLLPFVNPFVGTDAHGHTFPGAVYPFGMIQLSPDTRPNAGDWDGCSGYHYSDPVIYGFSHTHLSGTGCDDWCDILITPGGKPSHFSHSSEKASPGYYEVYLEDTKVQAKVAAGKRSAIHEYSFSGPASITVDLRHRDHLDDYSLNVSGNTCYGYRISSSWARGQRVYFYMEFSEKALEPGIIGPTATILFPGKKLTVRGGISSVSWQNAKANLYADYPKSLSALKKATGKAWEAYLKKVPCPYKDKEHRTRFYTALYHTGIHPTLYSDVNGEYRGMDGLVHKASGWDRYTVFSLWDTFRGLHPLLTEIEPERTVDFIRSMLSIYDEAGKLPVWELSGYETNCMIGYNAAPVVADAILRGLPGFDYEKAFQAMLASARNGEFGLDSFRRNGLVLADDEHESVSKTLEYAFDDWCVAQVAQRLGHMAEYEEFMKSSQYWKNVLDPETGFMRARLNGRWFSPFDPREVNNNYTEANSWQYSFFVPQDIPGLIEALGGPEAFEARLDALFTAPQKTTGRTQADITGLIGQYAHGNEPSHHVAYLYDAVGKPEKRLARVNEILENLYSSAPDGLCGNDDCGQMSAWYVLSSIGKYPVCPVIAGQAGNDERGQAGNDGDRHARPDRASLAIVTNPAFVMENDIFTDSLEVAIQGEGTIFYRISGGAETLYTGPFTVCEPCTLEAWSIRNGRRSFVTRSSVRQVQKDRAIKILSRYSRQYNAGGDTGLIDGTRGSINWRTGGWQGYQDTDFTAVLDLLEERPLSIVGAGFCQDAKSWIWMPRYVEFSVSADGINFTPAGRLDNTVEEEDLTIQTWDAELPVNCTARYVKIFAKNIGIIPSWHPGAGAPGFIFTDEVWAR
;
A
#
# COMPACT_ATOMS: atom_id res chain seq x y z
N MET A 1 77.97 -40.06 2.29
CA MET A 1 78.14 -39.49 3.62
C MET A 1 77.00 -38.58 3.95
N LEU A 2 76.34 -38.95 4.96
CA LEU A 2 75.34 -38.29 5.82
C LEU A 2 74.07 -37.68 5.23
N HIS A 3 73.02 -38.39 5.57
CA HIS A 3 71.65 -37.96 5.65
C HIS A 3 71.43 -36.76 6.59
N ILE A 4 70.51 -35.85 6.24
CA ILE A 4 69.62 -35.17 7.21
C ILE A 4 68.23 -35.20 6.68
N PHE A 5 67.41 -36.05 7.27
CA PHE A 5 65.94 -35.97 7.21
C PHE A 5 65.52 -34.85 8.10
N CYS A 6 64.81 -33.85 7.52
CA CYS A 6 64.07 -32.83 8.28
C CYS A 6 62.58 -33.21 8.28
N TYR A 7 62.07 -33.67 9.40
CA TYR A 7 60.66 -33.90 9.67
C TYR A 7 59.98 -32.53 9.74
N PHE A 8 59.03 -32.20 8.80
CA PHE A 8 58.06 -31.22 9.02
C PHE A 8 56.93 -31.82 9.83
N CYS A 9 56.86 -31.52 11.10
CA CYS A 9 55.67 -31.63 11.93
C CYS A 9 54.68 -30.55 11.43
N ILE A 10 53.70 -30.96 10.67
CA ILE A 10 52.51 -30.12 10.42
C ILE A 10 51.69 -30.20 11.70
N ASP A 11 51.80 -29.18 12.53
CA ASP A 11 50.86 -28.93 13.63
C ASP A 11 49.48 -28.70 13.03
N MET A 12 48.66 -29.73 12.98
CA MET A 12 47.22 -29.62 12.75
C MET A 12 46.58 -28.97 13.99
N THR A 13 46.74 -27.66 14.10
CA THR A 13 45.88 -26.87 14.96
C THR A 13 44.47 -26.92 14.34
N LEU A 14 43.64 -27.80 14.89
CA LEU A 14 42.19 -27.73 14.72
C LEU A 14 41.76 -26.33 15.14
N ILE A 15 41.63 -25.42 14.19
CA ILE A 15 40.88 -24.16 14.37
C ILE A 15 39.43 -24.60 14.47
N THR A 16 38.99 -24.97 15.68
CA THR A 16 37.58 -24.94 16.04
C THR A 16 37.16 -23.47 15.97
N THR A 17 36.77 -23.02 14.80
CA THR A 17 36.00 -21.80 14.67
C THR A 17 34.75 -22.00 15.52
N LEU A 18 34.75 -21.45 16.73
CA LEU A 18 33.52 -21.32 17.51
C LEU A 18 32.54 -20.58 16.58
N LEU A 19 31.59 -21.33 16.00
CA LEU A 19 30.47 -20.74 15.26
C LEU A 19 29.68 -19.91 16.25
N ILE A 20 30.03 -18.65 16.38
CA ILE A 20 29.27 -17.69 17.18
C ILE A 20 27.85 -17.61 16.57
N SER A 21 26.85 -17.93 17.36
CA SER A 21 25.43 -17.81 16.92
C SER A 21 25.10 -16.37 16.56
N LEU A 22 24.34 -16.21 15.50
CA LEU A 22 23.85 -14.91 15.04
C LEU A 22 22.55 -14.48 15.76
N LEU A 23 21.83 -15.43 16.35
CA LEU A 23 20.55 -15.17 17.03
C LEU A 23 20.63 -14.06 18.10
N PRO A 24 21.72 -13.91 18.89
CA PRO A 24 21.83 -12.83 19.87
C PRO A 24 21.93 -11.42 19.29
N PHE A 25 22.12 -11.28 17.97
CA PHE A 25 22.10 -10.01 17.27
C PHE A 25 20.73 -9.67 16.68
N VAL A 26 19.72 -10.52 16.83
CA VAL A 26 18.34 -10.22 16.42
C VAL A 26 17.58 -9.70 17.63
N ASN A 27 17.03 -8.49 17.51
CA ASN A 27 16.15 -7.88 18.50
C ASN A 27 14.72 -7.75 17.93
N PRO A 28 13.79 -8.69 18.17
CA PRO A 28 12.43 -8.62 17.62
C PRO A 28 11.59 -7.45 18.10
N PHE A 29 12.07 -6.64 19.05
CA PHE A 29 11.38 -5.43 19.49
C PHE A 29 11.63 -4.21 18.57
N VAL A 30 12.58 -4.25 17.66
CA VAL A 30 12.81 -3.15 16.71
C VAL A 30 11.60 -3.00 15.79
N GLY A 31 11.09 -1.78 15.66
CA GLY A 31 9.91 -1.45 14.88
C GLY A 31 8.57 -1.71 15.60
N THR A 32 8.58 -2.12 16.88
CA THR A 32 7.35 -2.37 17.66
C THR A 32 6.82 -1.12 18.38
N ASP A 33 7.50 0.00 18.26
CA ASP A 33 7.10 1.33 18.78
C ASP A 33 6.99 2.31 17.60
N ALA A 34 6.40 3.46 17.84
CA ALA A 34 6.11 4.48 16.82
C ALA A 34 5.34 3.87 15.63
N HIS A 35 5.84 4.00 14.39
CA HIS A 35 5.15 3.61 13.16
C HIS A 35 5.82 2.43 12.43
N GLY A 36 6.62 1.60 13.12
CA GLY A 36 7.29 0.47 12.46
C GLY A 36 6.35 -0.73 12.20
N HIS A 37 5.29 -0.87 12.98
CA HIS A 37 4.22 -1.86 12.89
C HIS A 37 4.70 -3.32 12.86
N THR A 38 5.84 -3.61 13.50
CA THR A 38 6.32 -4.98 13.67
C THR A 38 5.80 -5.61 14.98
N PHE A 39 6.05 -6.90 15.19
CA PHE A 39 5.64 -7.60 16.41
C PHE A 39 6.80 -8.43 16.99
N PRO A 40 6.90 -8.61 18.33
CA PRO A 40 8.03 -9.28 18.96
C PRO A 40 7.87 -10.82 19.08
N GLY A 41 6.78 -11.37 18.58
CA GLY A 41 6.35 -12.74 18.80
C GLY A 41 7.21 -13.80 18.12
N ALA A 42 6.86 -15.05 18.38
CA ALA A 42 7.55 -16.21 17.83
C ALA A 42 7.09 -16.50 16.39
N VAL A 43 8.03 -16.57 15.46
CA VAL A 43 7.79 -16.93 14.06
C VAL A 43 8.90 -17.85 13.53
N TYR A 44 8.56 -18.81 12.67
CA TYR A 44 9.48 -19.60 11.87
C TYR A 44 9.75 -18.85 10.55
N PRO A 45 10.95 -18.93 9.92
CA PRO A 45 11.20 -18.28 8.64
C PRO A 45 10.10 -18.58 7.62
N PHE A 46 9.36 -17.57 7.18
CA PHE A 46 8.20 -17.69 6.28
C PHE A 46 7.12 -18.67 6.78
N GLY A 47 6.98 -18.84 8.10
CA GLY A 47 6.12 -19.85 8.70
C GLY A 47 4.63 -19.46 8.64
N MET A 48 3.75 -20.47 8.76
CA MET A 48 2.30 -20.29 8.74
C MET A 48 1.76 -19.56 9.99
N ILE A 49 2.49 -19.62 11.11
CA ILE A 49 2.06 -19.10 12.41
C ILE A 49 3.01 -17.98 12.86
N GLN A 50 2.43 -16.85 13.24
CA GLN A 50 3.06 -15.71 13.91
C GLN A 50 2.41 -15.62 15.30
N LEU A 51 3.05 -16.22 16.31
CA LEU A 51 2.50 -16.31 17.66
C LEU A 51 3.04 -15.17 18.52
N SER A 52 2.23 -14.14 18.72
CA SER A 52 2.65 -12.91 19.39
C SER A 52 1.67 -12.48 20.50
N PRO A 53 2.14 -11.70 21.50
CA PRO A 53 1.23 -11.01 22.40
C PRO A 53 0.47 -9.91 21.66
N ASP A 54 -0.78 -9.68 22.07
CA ASP A 54 -1.63 -8.59 21.64
C ASP A 54 -1.81 -7.57 22.76
N THR A 55 -1.46 -6.30 22.49
CA THR A 55 -1.63 -5.17 23.42
C THR A 55 -2.75 -4.22 23.01
N ARG A 56 -3.27 -4.34 21.79
CA ARG A 56 -4.37 -3.54 21.22
C ARG A 56 -5.54 -4.43 20.82
N PRO A 57 -6.72 -4.31 21.48
CA PRO A 57 -7.84 -5.21 21.22
C PRO A 57 -8.75 -4.75 20.08
N ASN A 58 -8.68 -3.48 19.67
CA ASN A 58 -9.60 -2.89 18.72
C ASN A 58 -8.98 -2.78 17.33
N ALA A 59 -9.78 -3.03 16.31
CA ALA A 59 -9.46 -2.68 14.93
C ALA A 59 -9.46 -1.14 14.73
N GLY A 60 -8.79 -0.67 13.67
CA GLY A 60 -8.76 0.74 13.29
C GLY A 60 -7.73 1.59 14.04
N ASP A 61 -6.86 0.99 14.83
CA ASP A 61 -5.75 1.68 15.49
C ASP A 61 -4.49 1.58 14.62
N TRP A 62 -4.09 2.69 14.00
CA TRP A 62 -2.94 2.74 13.10
C TRP A 62 -1.65 2.21 13.73
N ASP A 63 -1.25 2.74 14.90
CA ASP A 63 0.00 2.35 15.54
C ASP A 63 -0.02 0.92 16.13
N GLY A 64 -1.20 0.38 16.33
CA GLY A 64 -1.41 -0.97 16.88
C GLY A 64 -1.80 -2.02 15.84
N CYS A 65 -1.70 -1.74 14.54
CA CYS A 65 -2.20 -2.63 13.49
C CYS A 65 -1.54 -4.02 13.48
N SER A 66 -0.29 -4.17 13.91
CA SER A 66 0.37 -5.48 14.09
C SER A 66 -0.10 -6.28 15.31
N GLY A 67 -1.01 -5.72 16.15
CA GLY A 67 -1.50 -6.33 17.39
C GLY A 67 -0.69 -5.99 18.64
N TYR A 68 0.57 -5.63 18.52
CA TYR A 68 1.46 -5.26 19.61
C TYR A 68 2.02 -3.85 19.40
N HIS A 69 2.03 -3.05 20.48
CA HIS A 69 2.77 -1.79 20.50
C HIS A 69 3.59 -1.67 21.78
N TYR A 70 4.88 -1.33 21.68
CA TYR A 70 5.83 -1.36 22.80
C TYR A 70 5.47 -0.41 23.93
N SER A 71 4.81 0.72 23.67
CA SER A 71 4.41 1.68 24.70
C SER A 71 3.23 1.21 25.56
N ASP A 72 2.57 0.11 25.22
CA ASP A 72 1.36 -0.36 25.89
C ASP A 72 1.69 -1.15 27.18
N PRO A 73 0.94 -0.93 28.27
CA PRO A 73 1.21 -1.57 29.56
C PRO A 73 0.41 -2.87 29.79
N VAL A 74 -0.48 -3.28 28.85
CA VAL A 74 -1.43 -4.39 29.04
C VAL A 74 -1.37 -5.37 27.89
N ILE A 75 -1.23 -6.67 28.19
CA ILE A 75 -1.41 -7.76 27.24
C ILE A 75 -2.82 -8.35 27.38
N TYR A 76 -3.55 -8.44 26.27
CA TYR A 76 -4.89 -9.02 26.18
C TYR A 76 -4.85 -10.53 26.00
N GLY A 77 -3.82 -11.05 25.35
CA GLY A 77 -3.61 -12.47 25.13
C GLY A 77 -2.50 -12.72 24.10
N PHE A 78 -2.52 -13.90 23.50
CA PHE A 78 -1.59 -14.33 22.45
C PHE A 78 -2.39 -14.89 21.30
N SER A 79 -2.30 -14.26 20.13
CA SER A 79 -2.96 -14.74 18.92
C SER A 79 -1.95 -15.40 17.95
N HIS A 80 -2.45 -16.11 16.91
CA HIS A 80 -1.65 -17.03 16.11
C HIS A 80 -1.24 -16.48 14.76
N THR A 81 -1.77 -15.33 14.37
CA THR A 81 -1.47 -14.67 13.09
C THR A 81 -1.20 -13.19 13.32
N HIS A 82 -0.13 -12.65 12.71
CA HIS A 82 0.22 -11.22 12.80
C HIS A 82 0.84 -10.77 11.49
N LEU A 83 0.43 -9.60 11.02
CA LEU A 83 1.08 -8.90 9.91
C LEU A 83 2.25 -8.08 10.46
N SER A 84 3.34 -7.99 9.71
CA SER A 84 4.54 -7.27 10.10
C SER A 84 4.77 -6.07 9.18
N GLY A 85 4.70 -4.87 9.75
CA GLY A 85 5.01 -3.64 9.05
C GLY A 85 3.92 -3.18 8.08
N THR A 86 2.66 -3.58 8.28
CA THR A 86 1.55 -3.13 7.43
C THR A 86 0.71 -2.09 8.14
N GLY A 87 0.05 -1.21 7.38
CA GLY A 87 -0.95 -0.28 7.89
C GLY A 87 -2.34 -0.89 8.09
N CYS A 88 -2.46 -2.23 8.12
CA CYS A 88 -3.73 -2.93 8.17
C CYS A 88 -3.86 -3.76 9.44
N ASP A 89 -5.06 -3.84 9.96
CA ASP A 89 -5.39 -4.46 11.24
C ASP A 89 -6.03 -5.86 11.11
N ASP A 90 -5.92 -6.49 9.93
CA ASP A 90 -6.31 -7.89 9.72
C ASP A 90 -5.46 -8.82 10.56
N TRP A 91 -5.92 -10.06 10.71
CA TRP A 91 -5.30 -11.12 11.48
C TRP A 91 -5.46 -10.96 13.00
N CYS A 92 -4.43 -11.32 13.79
CA CYS A 92 -4.53 -11.51 15.25
C CYS A 92 -5.59 -12.57 15.60
N ASP A 93 -5.64 -13.65 14.79
CA ASP A 93 -6.65 -14.71 14.89
C ASP A 93 -6.42 -15.61 16.10
N ILE A 94 -7.53 -16.07 16.69
CA ILE A 94 -7.56 -17.10 17.74
C ILE A 94 -6.77 -16.64 18.98
N LEU A 95 -7.30 -15.66 19.68
CA LEU A 95 -6.69 -15.13 20.91
C LEU A 95 -6.80 -16.13 22.06
N ILE A 96 -5.68 -16.41 22.74
CA ILE A 96 -5.63 -17.15 24.00
C ILE A 96 -5.22 -16.20 25.12
N THR A 97 -6.13 -15.99 26.10
CA THR A 97 -5.88 -15.14 27.28
C THR A 97 -5.62 -16.00 28.50
N PRO A 98 -4.36 -16.17 28.96
CA PRO A 98 -4.05 -16.92 30.15
C PRO A 98 -4.48 -16.18 31.42
N GLY A 99 -5.16 -16.90 32.33
CA GLY A 99 -5.83 -16.31 33.52
C GLY A 99 -7.20 -15.72 33.24
N GLY A 100 -7.70 -15.79 31.98
CA GLY A 100 -9.05 -15.43 31.56
C GLY A 100 -9.36 -13.94 31.49
N LYS A 101 -8.38 -13.06 31.67
CA LYS A 101 -8.51 -11.60 31.56
C LYS A 101 -7.19 -10.93 31.14
N PRO A 102 -7.24 -9.73 30.54
CA PRO A 102 -6.05 -8.92 30.27
C PRO A 102 -5.20 -8.67 31.52
N SER A 103 -3.92 -8.46 31.35
CA SER A 103 -2.98 -8.27 32.45
C SER A 103 -1.92 -7.23 32.14
N HIS A 104 -1.61 -6.39 33.12
CA HIS A 104 -0.42 -5.56 33.11
C HIS A 104 0.84 -6.44 33.04
N PHE A 105 1.88 -5.89 32.47
CA PHE A 105 3.20 -6.48 32.40
C PHE A 105 4.30 -5.42 32.47
N SER A 106 5.53 -5.86 32.64
CA SER A 106 6.71 -4.99 32.57
C SER A 106 7.64 -5.48 31.47
N HIS A 107 8.16 -4.58 30.63
CA HIS A 107 9.18 -4.89 29.63
C HIS A 107 10.43 -5.55 30.21
N SER A 108 10.74 -5.32 31.51
CA SER A 108 11.83 -6.03 32.19
C SER A 108 11.61 -7.53 32.33
N SER A 109 10.35 -7.99 32.19
CA SER A 109 9.96 -9.40 32.22
C SER A 109 9.84 -10.04 30.84
N GLU A 110 9.85 -9.22 29.77
CA GLU A 110 9.79 -9.71 28.39
C GLU A 110 11.15 -10.21 27.91
N LYS A 111 11.10 -11.27 27.13
CA LYS A 111 12.24 -11.74 26.33
C LYS A 111 11.75 -12.25 25.00
N ALA A 112 12.28 -11.69 23.93
CA ALA A 112 12.06 -12.14 22.56
C ALA A 112 13.36 -12.62 21.91
N SER A 113 13.23 -13.59 21.04
CA SER A 113 14.30 -14.04 20.14
C SER A 113 13.66 -14.77 18.96
N PRO A 114 14.36 -14.95 17.82
CA PRO A 114 13.78 -15.64 16.68
C PRO A 114 13.10 -16.97 17.05
N GLY A 115 11.76 -17.03 16.84
CA GLY A 115 10.94 -18.20 17.15
C GLY A 115 10.52 -18.38 18.60
N TYR A 116 10.73 -17.37 19.46
CA TYR A 116 10.40 -17.48 20.90
C TYR A 116 10.09 -16.13 21.53
N TYR A 117 9.07 -16.14 22.43
CA TYR A 117 8.72 -15.00 23.28
C TYR A 117 8.33 -15.47 24.69
N GLU A 118 8.65 -14.70 25.74
CA GLU A 118 8.19 -14.91 27.12
C GLU A 118 7.89 -13.59 27.84
N VAL A 119 6.94 -13.62 28.78
CA VAL A 119 6.57 -12.49 29.65
C VAL A 119 5.92 -12.97 30.94
N TYR A 120 6.03 -12.16 32.00
CA TYR A 120 5.26 -12.35 33.23
C TYR A 120 4.07 -11.41 33.29
N LEU A 121 2.85 -11.96 33.37
CA LEU A 121 1.58 -11.26 33.48
C LEU A 121 1.27 -10.96 34.96
N GLU A 122 1.33 -9.68 35.34
CA GLU A 122 1.35 -9.25 36.76
C GLU A 122 0.03 -9.43 37.48
N ASP A 123 -1.12 -9.11 36.83
CA ASP A 123 -2.44 -9.19 37.45
C ASP A 123 -2.94 -10.63 37.61
N THR A 124 -2.67 -11.45 36.59
CA THR A 124 -3.07 -12.86 36.57
C THR A 124 -2.03 -13.77 37.19
N LYS A 125 -0.82 -13.24 37.46
CA LYS A 125 0.34 -13.97 38.03
C LYS A 125 0.69 -15.21 37.22
N VAL A 126 0.77 -15.03 35.90
CA VAL A 126 1.08 -16.09 34.93
C VAL A 126 2.42 -15.82 34.27
N GLN A 127 3.33 -16.81 34.33
CA GLN A 127 4.48 -16.83 33.42
C GLN A 127 4.04 -17.46 32.11
N ALA A 128 4.03 -16.67 31.05
CA ALA A 128 3.72 -17.10 29.68
C ALA A 128 5.00 -17.28 28.87
N LYS A 129 5.09 -18.36 28.09
CA LYS A 129 6.16 -18.65 27.14
C LYS A 129 5.56 -19.24 25.88
N VAL A 130 5.98 -18.73 24.72
CA VAL A 130 5.46 -19.20 23.44
C VAL A 130 6.59 -19.46 22.44
N ALA A 131 6.37 -20.41 21.53
CA ALA A 131 7.28 -20.68 20.41
C ALA A 131 6.48 -21.16 19.20
N ALA A 132 6.98 -20.85 17.99
CA ALA A 132 6.38 -21.25 16.72
C ALA A 132 7.33 -22.12 15.88
N GLY A 133 6.74 -23.12 15.20
CA GLY A 133 7.35 -23.91 14.14
C GLY A 133 6.83 -23.52 12.75
N LYS A 134 7.14 -24.33 11.74
CA LYS A 134 6.71 -24.03 10.35
C LYS A 134 5.17 -23.98 10.23
N ARG A 135 4.44 -24.91 10.89
CA ARG A 135 2.98 -25.03 10.89
C ARG A 135 2.39 -25.28 12.28
N SER A 136 3.18 -25.18 13.34
CA SER A 136 2.75 -25.47 14.71
C SER A 136 3.12 -24.36 15.68
N ALA A 137 2.34 -24.27 16.75
CA ALA A 137 2.58 -23.37 17.87
C ALA A 137 2.63 -24.16 19.19
N ILE A 138 3.37 -23.66 20.18
CA ILE A 138 3.34 -24.16 21.56
C ILE A 138 3.32 -22.99 22.54
N HIS A 139 2.40 -23.08 23.50
CA HIS A 139 2.36 -22.18 24.67
C HIS A 139 2.65 -23.00 25.93
N GLU A 140 3.42 -22.46 26.84
CA GLU A 140 3.60 -22.98 28.19
C GLU A 140 3.26 -21.90 29.20
N TYR A 141 2.25 -22.16 30.01
CA TYR A 141 1.78 -21.25 31.06
C TYR A 141 2.04 -21.85 32.44
N SER A 142 2.53 -21.03 33.38
CA SER A 142 2.66 -21.40 34.79
C SER A 142 1.86 -20.41 35.64
N PHE A 143 0.88 -20.92 36.36
CA PHE A 143 -0.08 -20.15 37.14
C PHE A 143 0.24 -20.21 38.65
N SER A 144 -0.06 -19.17 39.39
CA SER A 144 0.01 -19.17 40.87
C SER A 144 -1.09 -20.00 41.50
N GLY A 145 -2.26 -20.12 40.87
CA GLY A 145 -3.43 -20.92 41.21
C GLY A 145 -3.75 -22.01 40.20
N PRO A 146 -4.98 -22.52 40.15
CA PRO A 146 -5.45 -23.40 39.10
C PRO A 146 -5.32 -22.75 37.71
N ALA A 147 -4.95 -23.50 36.71
CA ALA A 147 -4.77 -23.00 35.37
C ALA A 147 -6.13 -22.68 34.72
N SER A 148 -6.20 -21.54 34.06
CA SER A 148 -7.34 -21.11 33.26
C SER A 148 -6.91 -20.38 32.02
N ILE A 149 -7.62 -20.56 30.91
CA ILE A 149 -7.45 -19.77 29.68
C ILE A 149 -8.83 -19.37 29.15
N THR A 150 -8.86 -18.26 28.42
CA THR A 150 -9.99 -17.91 27.55
C THR A 150 -9.53 -17.98 26.12
N VAL A 151 -10.28 -18.66 25.25
CA VAL A 151 -10.16 -18.64 23.80
C VAL A 151 -11.22 -17.70 23.28
N ASP A 152 -10.85 -16.62 22.59
CA ASP A 152 -11.78 -15.65 22.01
C ASP A 152 -11.58 -15.54 20.50
N LEU A 153 -12.67 -15.73 19.74
CA LEU A 153 -12.70 -15.65 18.30
C LEU A 153 -13.16 -14.29 17.76
N ARG A 154 -13.51 -13.33 18.65
CA ARG A 154 -13.96 -11.97 18.29
C ARG A 154 -12.83 -10.97 18.17
N HIS A 155 -11.62 -11.37 18.58
CA HIS A 155 -10.51 -10.45 18.70
C HIS A 155 -10.20 -9.76 17.37
N ARG A 156 -10.02 -8.45 17.40
CA ARG A 156 -9.63 -7.51 16.34
C ARG A 156 -10.73 -7.19 15.32
N ASP A 157 -10.74 -7.87 14.17
CA ASP A 157 -11.57 -7.56 13.01
C ASP A 157 -13.03 -8.08 13.16
N HIS A 158 -13.89 -7.74 12.21
CA HIS A 158 -15.31 -8.12 12.26
C HIS A 158 -15.49 -9.62 12.10
N LEU A 159 -16.11 -10.27 13.11
CA LEU A 159 -16.42 -11.69 13.08
C LEU A 159 -17.71 -11.94 12.30
N ASP A 160 -17.62 -12.62 11.14
CA ASP A 160 -18.74 -12.97 10.27
C ASP A 160 -19.43 -14.28 10.68
N ASP A 161 -18.62 -15.33 10.98
CA ASP A 161 -19.08 -16.65 11.37
C ASP A 161 -18.03 -17.40 12.19
N TYR A 162 -18.47 -18.37 13.01
CA TYR A 162 -17.56 -19.12 13.86
C TYR A 162 -18.09 -20.51 14.25
N SER A 163 -17.17 -21.38 14.65
CA SER A 163 -17.45 -22.60 15.41
C SER A 163 -16.38 -22.76 16.49
N LEU A 164 -16.83 -23.06 17.71
CA LEU A 164 -15.94 -23.25 18.86
C LEU A 164 -16.35 -24.49 19.63
N ASN A 165 -15.46 -25.47 19.69
CA ASN A 165 -15.69 -26.76 20.33
C ASN A 165 -14.58 -27.07 21.31
N VAL A 166 -14.94 -27.50 22.53
CA VAL A 166 -14.01 -27.98 23.55
C VAL A 166 -14.42 -29.39 23.96
N SER A 167 -13.51 -30.36 23.85
CA SER A 167 -13.79 -31.78 24.19
C SER A 167 -12.54 -32.45 24.79
N GLY A 168 -12.66 -32.89 26.01
CA GLY A 168 -11.55 -33.56 26.69
C GLY A 168 -10.34 -32.65 26.88
N ASN A 169 -9.28 -32.93 26.16
CA ASN A 169 -8.05 -32.12 26.14
C ASN A 169 -7.86 -31.39 24.80
N THR A 170 -8.90 -31.13 24.04
CA THR A 170 -8.83 -30.50 22.73
C THR A 170 -9.78 -29.31 22.62
N CYS A 171 -9.36 -28.29 21.85
CA CYS A 171 -10.20 -27.17 21.42
C CYS A 171 -10.01 -27.00 19.91
N TYR A 172 -11.12 -26.91 19.15
CA TYR A 172 -11.07 -26.78 17.70
C TYR A 172 -12.29 -26.06 17.15
N GLY A 173 -12.14 -25.51 15.99
CA GLY A 173 -13.21 -24.77 15.33
C GLY A 173 -12.70 -23.92 14.17
N TYR A 174 -13.38 -22.81 13.93
CA TYR A 174 -12.99 -21.81 12.94
C TYR A 174 -13.55 -20.43 13.33
N ARG A 175 -12.92 -19.41 12.75
CA ARG A 175 -13.50 -18.08 12.58
C ARG A 175 -13.49 -17.70 11.12
N ILE A 176 -14.51 -16.95 10.70
CA ILE A 176 -14.55 -16.21 9.43
C ILE A 176 -14.67 -14.75 9.81
N SER A 177 -13.81 -13.92 9.26
CA SER A 177 -13.74 -12.50 9.61
C SER A 177 -13.51 -11.63 8.38
N SER A 178 -13.79 -10.35 8.52
CA SER A 178 -13.64 -9.35 7.45
C SER A 178 -13.06 -8.05 7.99
N SER A 179 -12.01 -7.57 7.32
CA SER A 179 -11.47 -6.22 7.35
C SER A 179 -11.01 -5.86 5.93
N TRP A 180 -9.73 -5.69 5.64
CA TRP A 180 -9.21 -5.58 4.27
C TRP A 180 -9.50 -6.86 3.48
N ALA A 181 -9.09 -8.02 4.02
CA ALA A 181 -9.49 -9.30 3.49
C ALA A 181 -10.92 -9.61 3.93
N ARG A 182 -11.82 -9.88 2.97
CA ARG A 182 -13.22 -10.20 3.26
C ARG A 182 -13.43 -11.71 3.29
N GLY A 183 -14.13 -12.16 4.33
CA GLY A 183 -14.44 -13.57 4.50
C GLY A 183 -13.21 -14.44 4.72
N GLN A 184 -12.15 -13.90 5.33
CA GLN A 184 -10.95 -14.63 5.72
C GLN A 184 -11.33 -15.80 6.62
N ARG A 185 -10.77 -16.97 6.36
CA ARG A 185 -11.12 -18.22 7.07
C ARG A 185 -9.91 -18.79 7.77
N VAL A 186 -9.99 -18.90 9.10
CA VAL A 186 -8.96 -19.55 9.92
C VAL A 186 -9.60 -20.66 10.73
N TYR A 187 -9.27 -21.90 10.36
CA TYR A 187 -9.59 -23.09 11.13
C TYR A 187 -8.43 -23.39 12.07
N PHE A 188 -8.74 -23.89 13.26
CA PHE A 188 -7.73 -24.21 14.25
C PHE A 188 -7.99 -25.52 14.95
N TYR A 189 -6.91 -26.12 15.45
CA TYR A 189 -6.96 -27.29 16.31
C TYR A 189 -5.86 -27.14 17.40
N MET A 190 -6.27 -27.33 18.66
CA MET A 190 -5.40 -27.21 19.82
C MET A 190 -5.48 -28.43 20.72
N GLU A 191 -4.35 -28.83 21.31
CA GLU A 191 -4.23 -29.87 22.32
C GLU A 191 -3.70 -29.29 23.62
N PHE A 192 -4.37 -29.62 24.73
CA PHE A 192 -3.97 -29.26 26.08
C PHE A 192 -3.20 -30.41 26.74
N SER A 193 -2.20 -30.08 27.58
CA SER A 193 -1.47 -31.08 28.37
C SER A 193 -2.31 -31.73 29.46
N GLU A 194 -3.46 -31.14 29.81
CA GLU A 194 -4.40 -31.61 30.80
C GLU A 194 -5.80 -31.66 30.22
N LYS A 195 -6.65 -32.50 30.82
CA LYS A 195 -8.07 -32.55 30.45
C LYS A 195 -8.76 -31.30 31.01
N ALA A 196 -9.52 -30.63 30.13
CA ALA A 196 -10.37 -29.50 30.52
C ALA A 196 -11.41 -29.96 31.56
N LEU A 197 -11.63 -29.14 32.56
CA LEU A 197 -12.84 -29.22 33.38
C LEU A 197 -14.02 -28.73 32.55
N GLU A 198 -15.22 -28.72 33.10
CA GLU A 198 -16.41 -28.27 32.37
C GLU A 198 -16.20 -26.87 31.81
N PRO A 199 -16.16 -26.69 30.44
CA PRO A 199 -15.88 -25.40 29.84
C PRO A 199 -17.11 -24.51 29.85
N GLY A 200 -16.95 -23.23 30.19
CA GLY A 200 -17.98 -22.20 30.00
C GLY A 200 -17.87 -21.62 28.59
N ILE A 201 -18.75 -22.03 27.67
CA ILE A 201 -18.79 -21.47 26.31
C ILE A 201 -19.93 -20.47 26.21
N ILE A 202 -19.63 -19.22 25.82
CA ILE A 202 -20.59 -18.15 25.62
C ILE A 202 -20.31 -17.52 24.24
N GLY A 203 -21.15 -17.86 23.27
CA GLY A 203 -20.95 -17.37 21.91
C GLY A 203 -19.58 -17.82 21.33
N PRO A 204 -18.81 -16.91 20.76
CA PRO A 204 -17.48 -17.20 20.18
C PRO A 204 -16.34 -17.25 21.21
N THR A 205 -16.67 -17.31 22.52
CA THR A 205 -15.67 -17.29 23.60
C THR A 205 -15.81 -18.55 24.47
N ALA A 206 -14.68 -19.22 24.77
CA ALA A 206 -14.63 -20.35 25.69
C ALA A 206 -13.68 -20.06 26.86
N THR A 207 -14.19 -20.09 28.10
CA THR A 207 -13.37 -20.09 29.32
C THR A 207 -13.15 -21.53 29.76
N ILE A 208 -11.91 -21.96 29.88
CA ILE A 208 -11.52 -23.34 30.13
C ILE A 208 -10.64 -23.39 31.40
N LEU A 209 -11.05 -24.23 32.36
CA LEU A 209 -10.35 -24.45 33.63
C LEU A 209 -9.62 -25.79 33.58
N PHE A 210 -8.48 -25.88 34.25
CA PHE A 210 -7.68 -27.10 34.38
C PHE A 210 -7.32 -27.34 35.84
N PRO A 211 -7.14 -28.61 36.25
CA PRO A 211 -6.86 -28.93 37.66
C PRO A 211 -5.45 -28.55 38.12
N GLY A 212 -4.49 -28.49 37.20
CA GLY A 212 -3.09 -28.18 37.50
C GLY A 212 -2.79 -26.69 37.59
N LYS A 213 -1.51 -26.40 37.82
CA LYS A 213 -0.94 -25.02 37.79
C LYS A 213 -0.03 -24.76 36.58
N LYS A 214 0.17 -25.74 35.73
CA LYS A 214 0.92 -25.62 34.52
C LYS A 214 0.07 -26.13 33.36
N LEU A 215 0.07 -25.42 32.28
CA LEU A 215 -0.66 -25.77 31.07
C LEU A 215 0.26 -25.64 29.85
N THR A 216 0.31 -26.69 29.03
CA THR A 216 0.88 -26.60 27.68
C THR A 216 -0.26 -26.65 26.68
N VAL A 217 -0.30 -25.70 25.75
CA VAL A 217 -1.22 -25.69 24.60
C VAL A 217 -0.37 -25.88 23.34
N ARG A 218 -0.75 -26.82 22.48
CA ARG A 218 -0.15 -27.01 21.15
C ARG A 218 -1.21 -26.74 20.11
N GLY A 219 -0.90 -25.92 19.11
CA GLY A 219 -1.87 -25.47 18.11
C GLY A 219 -1.36 -25.58 16.69
N GLY A 220 -2.28 -25.78 15.77
CA GLY A 220 -2.10 -25.62 14.33
C GLY A 220 -3.29 -24.88 13.73
N ILE A 221 -3.07 -24.20 12.61
CA ILE A 221 -4.11 -23.47 11.86
C ILE A 221 -4.15 -23.95 10.41
N SER A 222 -5.24 -23.62 9.69
CA SER A 222 -5.47 -23.95 8.28
C SER A 222 -6.50 -23.01 7.69
N SER A 223 -6.41 -22.70 6.41
CA SER A 223 -7.47 -21.99 5.65
C SER A 223 -8.59 -22.92 5.15
N VAL A 224 -8.44 -24.25 5.31
CA VAL A 224 -9.29 -25.28 4.69
C VAL A 224 -10.23 -25.92 5.71
N SER A 225 -9.67 -26.53 6.79
CA SER A 225 -10.46 -27.26 7.78
C SER A 225 -9.70 -27.46 9.10
N TRP A 226 -10.43 -27.70 10.22
CA TRP A 226 -9.79 -28.04 11.48
C TRP A 226 -9.04 -29.39 11.44
N GLN A 227 -9.46 -30.32 10.54
CA GLN A 227 -8.73 -31.57 10.32
C GLN A 227 -7.35 -31.30 9.70
N ASN A 228 -7.27 -30.37 8.76
CA ASN A 228 -6.01 -29.92 8.18
C ASN A 228 -5.15 -29.15 9.21
N ALA A 229 -5.77 -28.30 10.05
CA ALA A 229 -5.08 -27.65 11.17
C ALA A 229 -4.46 -28.67 12.13
N LYS A 230 -5.18 -29.77 12.41
CA LYS A 230 -4.66 -30.91 13.16
C LYS A 230 -3.49 -31.59 12.44
N ALA A 231 -3.61 -31.84 11.14
CA ALA A 231 -2.54 -32.45 10.34
C ALA A 231 -1.27 -31.56 10.33
N ASN A 232 -1.44 -30.24 10.22
CA ASN A 232 -0.37 -29.25 10.32
C ASN A 232 0.34 -29.28 11.67
N LEU A 233 -0.41 -29.35 12.77
CA LEU A 233 0.17 -29.52 14.10
C LEU A 233 1.02 -30.80 14.19
N TYR A 234 0.52 -31.94 13.65
CA TYR A 234 1.19 -33.23 13.75
C TYR A 234 2.38 -33.39 12.79
N ALA A 235 2.47 -32.57 11.73
CA ALA A 235 3.59 -32.61 10.79
C ALA A 235 4.93 -32.20 11.43
N ASP A 236 4.92 -31.23 12.31
CA ASP A 236 6.09 -30.77 13.09
C ASP A 236 5.80 -30.74 14.61
N TYR A 237 5.10 -31.78 15.10
CA TYR A 237 4.58 -31.84 16.46
C TYR A 237 5.62 -31.43 17.52
N PRO A 238 5.38 -30.33 18.25
CA PRO A 238 6.34 -29.81 19.22
C PRO A 238 6.36 -30.65 20.49
N LYS A 239 7.38 -31.50 20.64
CA LYS A 239 7.54 -32.34 21.83
C LYS A 239 7.64 -31.53 23.12
N SER A 240 8.33 -30.39 23.07
CA SER A 240 8.43 -29.39 24.15
C SER A 240 8.76 -28.02 23.57
N LEU A 241 8.45 -26.96 24.30
CA LEU A 241 8.78 -25.59 23.95
C LEU A 241 10.31 -25.43 23.69
N SER A 242 11.15 -26.00 24.56
CA SER A 242 12.61 -25.95 24.40
C SER A 242 13.08 -26.63 23.10
N ALA A 243 12.47 -27.75 22.74
CA ALA A 243 12.81 -28.45 21.49
C ALA A 243 12.40 -27.65 20.26
N LEU A 244 11.19 -27.06 20.28
CA LEU A 244 10.71 -26.21 19.19
C LEU A 244 11.55 -24.92 19.05
N LYS A 245 11.79 -24.20 20.15
CA LYS A 245 12.68 -23.03 20.18
C LYS A 245 14.05 -23.35 19.56
N LYS A 246 14.64 -24.49 19.90
CA LYS A 246 15.93 -24.92 19.34
C LYS A 246 15.83 -25.21 17.84
N ALA A 247 14.76 -25.86 17.39
CA ALA A 247 14.57 -26.19 15.97
C ALA A 247 14.36 -24.93 15.13
N THR A 248 13.48 -24.03 15.57
CA THR A 248 13.22 -22.75 14.91
C THR A 248 14.44 -21.84 14.93
N GLY A 249 15.17 -21.79 16.06
CA GLY A 249 16.44 -21.05 16.15
C GLY A 249 17.48 -21.54 15.15
N LYS A 250 17.54 -22.86 14.86
CA LYS A 250 18.44 -23.38 13.82
C LYS A 250 18.00 -22.94 12.40
N ALA A 251 16.70 -22.89 12.15
CA ALA A 251 16.19 -22.42 10.85
C ALA A 251 16.54 -20.94 10.64
N TRP A 252 16.33 -20.11 11.66
CA TRP A 252 16.73 -18.70 11.62
C TRP A 252 18.25 -18.52 11.49
N GLU A 253 19.05 -19.30 12.23
CA GLU A 253 20.50 -19.28 12.09
C GLU A 253 20.96 -19.60 10.66
N ALA A 254 20.28 -20.55 9.98
CA ALA A 254 20.56 -20.89 8.59
C ALA A 254 20.18 -19.75 7.63
N TYR A 255 19.06 -19.07 7.87
CA TYR A 255 18.63 -17.92 7.09
C TYR A 255 19.57 -16.72 7.25
N LEU A 256 19.88 -16.34 8.48
CA LEU A 256 20.76 -15.20 8.79
C LEU A 256 22.19 -15.35 8.24
N LYS A 257 22.67 -16.57 8.07
CA LYS A 257 23.98 -16.85 7.47
C LYS A 257 24.05 -16.61 5.96
N LYS A 258 22.92 -16.44 5.27
CA LYS A 258 22.90 -16.24 3.82
C LYS A 258 23.47 -14.89 3.40
N VAL A 259 23.39 -13.89 4.27
CA VAL A 259 23.94 -12.56 4.00
C VAL A 259 25.01 -12.20 5.04
N PRO A 260 26.27 -12.05 4.64
CA PRO A 260 27.34 -11.67 5.55
C PRO A 260 27.20 -10.21 5.98
N CYS A 261 27.18 -9.97 7.29
CA CYS A 261 27.13 -8.61 7.85
C CYS A 261 28.45 -7.87 7.65
N PRO A 262 28.46 -6.65 7.10
CA PRO A 262 29.69 -5.87 6.88
C PRO A 262 30.22 -5.20 8.16
N TYR A 263 29.41 -5.12 9.21
CA TYR A 263 29.70 -4.39 10.43
C TYR A 263 30.40 -5.26 11.49
N LYS A 264 31.25 -4.63 12.32
CA LYS A 264 31.99 -5.29 13.39
C LYS A 264 31.43 -5.01 14.77
N ASP A 265 30.93 -3.81 15.00
CA ASP A 265 30.38 -3.39 16.29
C ASP A 265 29.00 -4.01 16.53
N LYS A 266 28.61 -4.06 17.80
CA LYS A 266 27.39 -4.75 18.24
C LYS A 266 26.12 -4.05 17.74
N GLU A 267 26.11 -2.73 17.75
CA GLU A 267 24.92 -1.93 17.42
C GLU A 267 24.52 -2.14 15.95
N HIS A 268 25.42 -1.87 15.01
CA HIS A 268 25.16 -2.09 13.58
C HIS A 268 24.90 -3.55 13.23
N ARG A 269 25.56 -4.50 13.92
CA ARG A 269 25.23 -5.92 13.74
C ARG A 269 23.82 -6.25 14.21
N THR A 270 23.36 -5.62 15.28
CA THR A 270 21.98 -5.81 15.76
C THR A 270 20.98 -5.25 14.76
N ARG A 271 21.17 -4.01 14.28
CA ARG A 271 20.34 -3.43 13.21
C ARG A 271 20.30 -4.34 11.97
N PHE A 272 21.48 -4.78 11.50
CA PHE A 272 21.60 -5.58 10.29
C PHE A 272 20.91 -6.95 10.39
N TYR A 273 21.17 -7.70 11.45
CA TYR A 273 20.57 -9.02 11.60
C TYR A 273 19.09 -8.95 11.99
N THR A 274 18.65 -7.90 12.65
CA THR A 274 17.22 -7.67 12.90
C THR A 274 16.50 -7.31 11.59
N ALA A 275 17.06 -6.42 10.79
CA ALA A 275 16.50 -6.12 9.46
C ALA A 275 16.46 -7.41 8.59
N LEU A 276 17.53 -8.20 8.55
CA LEU A 276 17.52 -9.47 7.82
C LEU A 276 16.49 -10.47 8.40
N TYR A 277 16.25 -10.48 9.72
CA TYR A 277 15.19 -11.28 10.33
C TYR A 277 13.81 -10.87 9.84
N HIS A 278 13.48 -9.57 9.79
CA HIS A 278 12.21 -9.07 9.29
C HIS A 278 11.95 -9.50 7.85
N THR A 279 12.97 -9.54 6.97
CA THR A 279 12.82 -10.00 5.58
C THR A 279 12.44 -11.47 5.43
N GLY A 280 12.50 -12.25 6.51
CA GLY A 280 12.12 -13.66 6.53
C GLY A 280 10.76 -13.96 7.17
N ILE A 281 9.95 -12.92 7.48
CA ILE A 281 8.62 -13.10 8.08
C ILE A 281 7.56 -13.31 6.99
N HIS A 282 7.51 -12.41 6.00
CA HIS A 282 6.59 -12.45 4.86
C HIS A 282 7.34 -12.58 3.54
N PRO A 283 6.68 -13.11 2.47
CA PRO A 283 5.38 -13.78 2.40
C PRO A 283 5.27 -15.02 3.29
N THR A 284 4.06 -15.34 3.74
CA THR A 284 3.78 -16.37 4.74
C THR A 284 3.25 -17.65 4.11
N LEU A 285 3.71 -18.81 4.61
CA LEU A 285 3.22 -20.12 4.19
C LEU A 285 1.70 -20.24 4.40
N TYR A 286 0.99 -20.62 3.35
CA TYR A 286 -0.47 -20.69 3.34
C TYR A 286 -1.03 -22.11 3.11
N SER A 287 -0.31 -22.94 2.33
CA SER A 287 -0.74 -24.32 2.10
C SER A 287 -0.52 -25.23 3.31
N ASP A 288 -1.47 -26.10 3.55
CA ASP A 288 -1.42 -27.17 4.54
C ASP A 288 -0.36 -28.24 4.21
N VAL A 289 -0.04 -29.11 5.14
CA VAL A 289 0.97 -30.16 4.94
C VAL A 289 0.63 -31.12 3.81
N ASN A 290 -0.65 -31.30 3.49
CA ASN A 290 -1.13 -32.10 2.37
C ASN A 290 -1.15 -31.33 1.04
N GLY A 291 -0.73 -30.05 1.05
CA GLY A 291 -0.71 -29.13 -0.09
C GLY A 291 -2.03 -28.39 -0.34
N GLU A 292 -3.09 -28.65 0.42
CA GLU A 292 -4.37 -27.96 0.25
C GLU A 292 -4.28 -26.51 0.74
N TYR A 293 -5.03 -25.62 0.07
CA TYR A 293 -5.21 -24.22 0.42
C TYR A 293 -6.53 -23.68 -0.13
N ARG A 294 -7.02 -22.57 0.40
CA ARG A 294 -8.20 -21.87 -0.13
C ARG A 294 -7.75 -20.83 -1.16
N GLY A 295 -8.29 -20.97 -2.39
CA GLY A 295 -7.99 -20.05 -3.50
C GLY A 295 -8.79 -18.75 -3.46
N MET A 296 -8.44 -17.84 -4.38
CA MET A 296 -9.11 -16.55 -4.59
C MET A 296 -10.58 -16.73 -5.02
N ASP A 297 -10.93 -17.84 -5.63
CA ASP A 297 -12.30 -18.22 -6.01
C ASP A 297 -13.12 -18.79 -4.84
N GLY A 298 -12.53 -18.84 -3.63
CA GLY A 298 -13.13 -19.41 -2.44
C GLY A 298 -13.19 -20.95 -2.42
N LEU A 299 -12.64 -21.64 -3.43
CA LEU A 299 -12.58 -23.09 -3.50
C LEU A 299 -11.30 -23.62 -2.82
N VAL A 300 -11.28 -24.92 -2.58
CA VAL A 300 -10.09 -25.61 -2.06
C VAL A 300 -9.27 -26.15 -3.24
N HIS A 301 -8.03 -25.72 -3.31
CA HIS A 301 -7.05 -26.14 -4.30
C HIS A 301 -5.91 -26.92 -3.66
N LYS A 302 -4.98 -27.42 -4.49
CA LYS A 302 -3.82 -28.20 -4.01
C LYS A 302 -2.53 -27.84 -4.73
N ALA A 303 -1.58 -27.34 -3.98
CA ALA A 303 -0.19 -27.18 -4.39
C ALA A 303 0.54 -28.52 -4.30
N SER A 304 0.86 -29.12 -5.45
CA SER A 304 1.50 -30.43 -5.51
C SER A 304 3.00 -30.32 -5.74
N GLY A 305 3.79 -30.59 -4.70
CA GLY A 305 5.25 -30.54 -4.76
C GLY A 305 5.84 -29.13 -4.62
N TRP A 306 5.06 -28.16 -4.16
CA TRP A 306 5.48 -26.81 -3.84
C TRP A 306 4.64 -26.23 -2.69
N ASP A 307 5.08 -25.16 -2.07
CA ASP A 307 4.38 -24.48 -0.97
C ASP A 307 3.65 -23.23 -1.51
N ARG A 308 2.35 -23.06 -1.23
CA ARG A 308 1.57 -21.85 -1.54
C ARG A 308 1.76 -20.83 -0.42
N TYR A 309 2.04 -19.58 -0.80
CA TYR A 309 2.26 -18.44 0.11
C TYR A 309 1.15 -17.41 -0.01
N THR A 310 0.99 -16.57 1.01
CA THR A 310 0.10 -15.41 1.11
C THR A 310 0.85 -14.22 1.69
N VAL A 311 0.21 -13.06 1.75
CA VAL A 311 0.77 -11.75 2.15
C VAL A 311 1.74 -11.28 1.08
N PHE A 312 1.16 -10.83 -0.04
CA PHE A 312 1.91 -10.23 -1.14
C PHE A 312 1.63 -8.72 -1.22
N SER A 313 2.39 -7.90 -0.53
CA SER A 313 2.40 -6.44 -0.60
C SER A 313 3.34 -6.01 -1.72
N LEU A 314 2.89 -6.11 -2.97
CA LEU A 314 3.80 -6.08 -4.11
C LEU A 314 4.27 -4.67 -4.50
N TRP A 315 3.46 -3.62 -4.26
CA TRP A 315 3.87 -2.23 -4.48
C TRP A 315 5.12 -1.86 -3.67
N ASP A 316 5.23 -2.41 -2.47
CA ASP A 316 6.36 -2.18 -1.56
C ASP A 316 7.53 -3.09 -1.92
N THR A 317 7.28 -4.39 -1.97
CA THR A 317 8.31 -5.43 -1.88
C THR A 317 9.06 -5.70 -3.19
N PHE A 318 8.51 -5.30 -4.36
CA PHE A 318 9.23 -5.44 -5.63
C PHE A 318 10.53 -4.64 -5.66
N ARG A 319 10.63 -3.57 -4.86
CA ARG A 319 11.73 -2.58 -4.88
C ARG A 319 13.02 -3.10 -4.24
N GLY A 320 12.92 -4.00 -3.28
CA GLY A 320 14.09 -4.50 -2.54
C GLY A 320 13.92 -5.88 -1.94
N LEU A 321 12.79 -6.19 -1.28
CA LEU A 321 12.60 -7.48 -0.62
C LEU A 321 12.62 -8.65 -1.62
N HIS A 322 11.80 -8.62 -2.67
CA HIS A 322 11.80 -9.68 -3.68
C HIS A 322 13.14 -9.81 -4.40
N PRO A 323 13.84 -8.74 -4.83
CA PRO A 323 15.20 -8.82 -5.34
C PRO A 323 16.19 -9.49 -4.39
N LEU A 324 16.12 -9.18 -3.09
CA LEU A 324 16.94 -9.83 -2.05
C LEU A 324 16.59 -11.32 -1.95
N LEU A 325 15.30 -11.67 -1.85
CA LEU A 325 14.85 -13.05 -1.74
C LEU A 325 15.17 -13.87 -2.99
N THR A 326 15.11 -13.28 -4.17
CA THR A 326 15.52 -13.94 -5.43
C THR A 326 17.00 -14.33 -5.39
N GLU A 327 17.87 -13.56 -4.72
CA GLU A 327 19.29 -13.88 -4.55
C GLU A 327 19.52 -14.93 -3.47
N ILE A 328 18.85 -14.82 -2.29
CA ILE A 328 19.17 -15.64 -1.12
C ILE A 328 18.22 -16.81 -0.88
N GLU A 329 17.03 -16.82 -1.48
CA GLU A 329 15.97 -17.84 -1.40
C GLU A 329 15.41 -18.21 -2.80
N PRO A 330 16.24 -18.52 -3.80
CA PRO A 330 15.78 -18.71 -5.18
C PRO A 330 14.73 -19.80 -5.34
N GLU A 331 14.83 -20.90 -4.60
CA GLU A 331 13.85 -22.00 -4.62
C GLU A 331 12.50 -21.56 -4.05
N ARG A 332 12.51 -20.76 -2.98
CA ARG A 332 11.29 -20.19 -2.38
C ARG A 332 10.68 -19.11 -3.27
N THR A 333 11.49 -18.30 -3.93
CA THR A 333 11.02 -17.33 -4.92
C THR A 333 10.25 -18.00 -6.04
N VAL A 334 10.67 -19.19 -6.49
CA VAL A 334 9.90 -19.99 -7.45
C VAL A 334 8.52 -20.36 -6.91
N ASP A 335 8.41 -20.70 -5.63
CA ASP A 335 7.10 -20.98 -5.01
C ASP A 335 6.26 -19.71 -4.82
N PHE A 336 6.87 -18.52 -4.61
CA PHE A 336 6.16 -17.24 -4.65
C PHE A 336 5.59 -16.98 -6.05
N ILE A 337 6.39 -17.18 -7.09
CA ILE A 337 5.89 -17.02 -8.48
C ILE A 337 4.78 -18.03 -8.78
N ARG A 338 4.91 -19.30 -8.38
CA ARG A 338 3.84 -20.29 -8.51
C ARG A 338 2.56 -19.90 -7.76
N SER A 339 2.73 -19.26 -6.59
CA SER A 339 1.62 -18.70 -5.83
C SER A 339 0.90 -17.59 -6.60
N MET A 340 1.64 -16.66 -7.21
CA MET A 340 1.07 -15.61 -8.05
C MET A 340 0.40 -16.18 -9.30
N LEU A 341 0.97 -17.24 -9.90
CA LEU A 341 0.37 -17.91 -11.06
C LEU A 341 -0.88 -18.71 -10.70
N SER A 342 -0.98 -19.28 -9.47
CA SER A 342 -2.20 -19.89 -9.01
C SER A 342 -3.31 -18.87 -8.80
N ILE A 343 -2.97 -17.66 -8.31
CA ILE A 343 -3.90 -16.53 -8.20
C ILE A 343 -4.41 -16.11 -9.60
N TYR A 344 -3.54 -16.08 -10.59
CA TYR A 344 -3.95 -15.83 -11.97
C TYR A 344 -4.94 -16.88 -12.48
N ASP A 345 -4.70 -18.17 -12.19
CA ASP A 345 -5.64 -19.26 -12.56
C ASP A 345 -7.02 -19.10 -11.88
N GLU A 346 -7.04 -18.61 -10.64
CA GLU A 346 -8.21 -18.50 -9.78
C GLU A 346 -8.99 -17.19 -9.98
N ALA A 347 -8.30 -16.09 -10.29
CA ALA A 347 -8.87 -14.73 -10.35
C ALA A 347 -8.71 -14.03 -11.70
N GLY A 348 -7.98 -14.63 -12.67
CA GLY A 348 -7.77 -14.07 -14.01
C GLY A 348 -6.72 -12.97 -14.13
N LYS A 349 -6.08 -12.58 -13.03
CA LYS A 349 -5.00 -11.57 -12.99
C LYS A 349 -3.98 -11.92 -11.90
N LEU A 350 -2.77 -11.37 -12.00
CA LEU A 350 -1.77 -11.44 -10.93
C LEU A 350 -2.21 -10.59 -9.72
N PRO A 351 -1.72 -10.90 -8.51
CA PRO A 351 -2.07 -10.14 -7.31
C PRO A 351 -1.51 -8.71 -7.33
N VAL A 352 -2.20 -7.81 -6.63
CA VAL A 352 -1.73 -6.47 -6.26
C VAL A 352 -1.34 -6.44 -4.79
N TRP A 353 -2.29 -6.74 -3.89
CA TRP A 353 -2.08 -6.89 -2.46
C TRP A 353 -2.93 -8.06 -1.93
N GLU A 354 -2.45 -9.28 -2.10
CA GLU A 354 -3.16 -10.50 -1.71
C GLU A 354 -2.98 -10.81 -0.23
N LEU A 355 -4.08 -11.07 0.47
CA LEU A 355 -4.14 -11.46 1.87
C LEU A 355 -5.11 -12.63 2.08
N SER A 356 -4.57 -13.79 2.50
CA SER A 356 -5.36 -14.97 2.89
C SER A 356 -6.35 -15.47 1.84
N GLY A 357 -5.97 -15.40 0.55
CA GLY A 357 -6.84 -15.80 -0.57
C GLY A 357 -7.86 -14.74 -0.95
N TYR A 358 -7.62 -13.48 -0.63
CA TYR A 358 -8.44 -12.33 -1.02
C TYR A 358 -7.56 -11.23 -1.62
N GLU A 359 -8.04 -10.57 -2.70
CA GLU A 359 -7.36 -9.41 -3.28
C GLU A 359 -7.93 -8.13 -2.69
N THR A 360 -7.10 -7.40 -1.97
CA THR A 360 -7.52 -6.15 -1.33
C THR A 360 -7.51 -4.97 -2.29
N ASN A 361 -6.73 -5.03 -3.38
CA ASN A 361 -6.45 -3.93 -4.30
C ASN A 361 -6.01 -2.64 -3.57
N CYS A 362 -5.30 -2.78 -2.45
CA CYS A 362 -5.00 -1.67 -1.57
C CYS A 362 -4.07 -0.65 -2.23
N MET A 363 -3.06 -1.13 -2.96
CA MET A 363 -2.04 -0.28 -3.59
C MET A 363 -2.21 -0.20 -5.11
N ILE A 364 -1.47 0.74 -5.71
CA ILE A 364 -1.45 0.99 -7.14
C ILE A 364 -0.48 0.05 -7.88
N GLY A 365 -0.49 0.10 -9.19
CA GLY A 365 0.37 -0.72 -10.04
C GLY A 365 -0.17 -2.15 -10.21
N TYR A 366 0.49 -2.91 -11.08
CA TYR A 366 0.36 -4.35 -11.13
C TYR A 366 1.72 -5.00 -10.88
N ASN A 367 2.28 -4.65 -9.74
CA ASN A 367 3.68 -4.84 -9.34
C ASN A 367 4.10 -6.30 -9.09
N ALA A 368 3.22 -7.26 -9.34
CA ALA A 368 3.63 -8.64 -9.58
C ALA A 368 4.51 -8.76 -10.85
N ALA A 369 4.30 -7.88 -11.84
CA ALA A 369 5.04 -7.91 -13.10
C ALA A 369 6.55 -7.74 -12.91
N PRO A 370 7.09 -6.73 -12.18
CA PRO A 370 8.53 -6.64 -11.91
C PRO A 370 9.08 -7.85 -11.15
N VAL A 371 8.34 -8.43 -10.19
CA VAL A 371 8.78 -9.63 -9.46
C VAL A 371 8.91 -10.85 -10.38
N VAL A 372 7.91 -11.08 -11.21
CA VAL A 372 7.91 -12.16 -12.21
C VAL A 372 9.01 -11.93 -13.25
N ALA A 373 9.16 -10.69 -13.73
CA ALA A 373 10.19 -10.32 -14.71
C ALA A 373 11.60 -10.55 -14.16
N ASP A 374 11.90 -10.15 -12.93
CA ASP A 374 13.20 -10.38 -12.30
C ASP A 374 13.54 -11.88 -12.24
N ALA A 375 12.59 -12.72 -11.85
CA ALA A 375 12.77 -14.17 -11.80
C ALA A 375 13.04 -14.79 -13.17
N ILE A 376 12.30 -14.38 -14.22
CA ILE A 376 12.48 -14.86 -15.62
C ILE A 376 13.82 -14.40 -16.18
N LEU A 377 14.18 -13.14 -15.99
CA LEU A 377 15.39 -12.55 -16.56
C LEU A 377 16.66 -13.08 -15.88
N ARG A 378 16.61 -13.43 -14.61
CA ARG A 378 17.64 -14.18 -13.89
C ARG A 378 17.69 -15.66 -14.30
N GLY A 379 16.68 -16.16 -15.01
CA GLY A 379 16.62 -17.55 -15.48
C GLY A 379 16.31 -18.55 -14.38
N LEU A 380 15.50 -18.20 -13.37
CA LEU A 380 15.10 -19.11 -12.30
C LEU A 380 14.25 -20.26 -12.88
N PRO A 381 14.68 -21.52 -12.78
CA PRO A 381 13.93 -22.66 -13.29
C PRO A 381 12.76 -23.02 -12.36
N GLY A 382 11.76 -23.73 -12.87
CA GLY A 382 10.76 -24.40 -12.02
C GLY A 382 9.34 -23.85 -12.15
N PHE A 383 9.09 -22.88 -13.02
CA PHE A 383 7.76 -22.41 -13.40
C PHE A 383 7.68 -22.16 -14.91
N ASP A 384 6.45 -22.06 -15.41
CA ASP A 384 6.16 -21.87 -16.83
C ASP A 384 6.28 -20.37 -17.19
N TYR A 385 7.30 -20.01 -17.97
CA TYR A 385 7.58 -18.63 -18.38
C TYR A 385 6.51 -18.07 -19.32
N GLU A 386 5.98 -18.91 -20.22
CA GLU A 386 4.94 -18.47 -21.14
C GLU A 386 3.63 -18.18 -20.41
N LYS A 387 3.25 -19.06 -19.48
CA LYS A 387 2.10 -18.83 -18.60
C LYS A 387 2.29 -17.57 -17.76
N ALA A 388 3.48 -17.35 -17.22
CA ALA A 388 3.82 -16.16 -16.44
C ALA A 388 3.69 -14.90 -17.30
N PHE A 389 4.14 -14.93 -18.54
CA PHE A 389 3.97 -13.83 -19.48
C PHE A 389 2.49 -13.57 -19.81
N GLN A 390 1.68 -14.60 -20.04
CA GLN A 390 0.23 -14.43 -20.25
C GLN A 390 -0.46 -13.83 -19.02
N ALA A 391 -0.04 -14.20 -17.82
CA ALA A 391 -0.55 -13.61 -16.58
C ALA A 391 -0.19 -12.12 -16.43
N MET A 392 1.04 -11.74 -16.80
CA MET A 392 1.47 -10.33 -16.86
C MET A 392 0.63 -9.55 -17.88
N LEU A 393 0.38 -10.10 -19.08
CA LEU A 393 -0.46 -9.47 -20.09
C LEU A 393 -1.90 -9.29 -19.63
N ALA A 394 -2.47 -10.28 -18.94
CA ALA A 394 -3.82 -10.21 -18.39
C ALA A 394 -3.94 -9.06 -17.37
N SER A 395 -2.95 -8.89 -16.50
CA SER A 395 -2.89 -7.77 -15.55
C SER A 395 -2.74 -6.42 -16.24
N ALA A 396 -1.83 -6.32 -17.22
CA ALA A 396 -1.56 -5.09 -17.96
C ALA A 396 -2.74 -4.60 -18.83
N ARG A 397 -3.62 -5.52 -19.26
CA ARG A 397 -4.76 -5.25 -20.15
C ARG A 397 -6.12 -5.28 -19.44
N ASN A 398 -6.13 -5.29 -18.11
CA ASN A 398 -7.34 -5.42 -17.32
C ASN A 398 -8.31 -4.24 -17.49
N GLY A 399 -7.88 -3.03 -17.67
CA GLY A 399 -8.76 -1.85 -17.82
C GLY A 399 -9.29 -1.25 -16.51
N GLU A 400 -9.09 -1.89 -15.36
CA GLU A 400 -9.47 -1.38 -14.04
C GLU A 400 -8.45 -0.35 -13.51
N PHE A 401 -8.81 0.40 -12.48
CA PHE A 401 -7.93 1.31 -11.74
C PHE A 401 -7.18 2.33 -12.61
N GLY A 402 -7.83 2.82 -13.67
CA GLY A 402 -7.26 3.82 -14.58
C GLY A 402 -6.39 3.24 -15.69
N LEU A 403 -6.17 1.91 -15.79
CA LEU A 403 -5.43 1.29 -16.90
C LEU A 403 -6.07 1.56 -18.25
N ASP A 404 -7.43 1.58 -18.34
CA ASP A 404 -8.12 1.94 -19.57
C ASP A 404 -7.82 3.40 -20.00
N SER A 405 -7.78 4.34 -19.05
CA SER A 405 -7.37 5.73 -19.31
C SER A 405 -5.92 5.79 -19.78
N PHE A 406 -5.01 5.08 -19.11
CA PHE A 406 -3.59 4.99 -19.45
C PHE A 406 -3.40 4.48 -20.90
N ARG A 407 -4.12 3.43 -21.31
CA ARG A 407 -4.04 2.87 -22.68
C ARG A 407 -4.63 3.81 -23.73
N ARG A 408 -5.77 4.46 -23.45
CA ARG A 408 -6.46 5.35 -24.40
C ARG A 408 -5.81 6.71 -24.56
N ASN A 409 -5.22 7.25 -23.49
CA ASN A 409 -4.75 8.63 -23.44
C ASN A 409 -3.22 8.76 -23.33
N GLY A 410 -2.50 7.66 -23.11
CA GLY A 410 -1.06 7.67 -22.84
C GLY A 410 -0.70 8.24 -21.45
N LEU A 411 -1.67 8.32 -20.55
CA LEU A 411 -1.56 8.67 -19.13
C LEU A 411 -2.90 8.37 -18.45
N VAL A 412 -2.89 8.29 -17.14
CA VAL A 412 -4.12 8.29 -16.34
C VAL A 412 -4.55 9.74 -16.14
N LEU A 413 -5.73 10.11 -16.63
CA LEU A 413 -6.31 11.44 -16.42
C LEU A 413 -6.89 11.54 -15.01
N ALA A 414 -6.73 12.69 -14.34
CA ALA A 414 -7.34 12.94 -13.03
C ALA A 414 -8.87 12.99 -13.10
N ASP A 415 -9.42 13.19 -14.30
CA ASP A 415 -10.87 13.09 -14.58
C ASP A 415 -11.38 11.64 -14.51
N ASP A 416 -10.55 10.67 -14.89
CA ASP A 416 -10.91 9.26 -15.00
C ASP A 416 -10.62 8.48 -13.70
N GLU A 417 -9.50 8.81 -13.02
CA GLU A 417 -9.05 8.03 -11.87
C GLU A 417 -8.18 8.87 -10.92
N HIS A 418 -8.31 8.61 -9.62
CA HIS A 418 -7.44 9.20 -8.59
C HIS A 418 -6.03 8.63 -8.65
N GLU A 419 -5.07 9.27 -7.94
CA GLU A 419 -3.64 8.91 -7.93
C GLU A 419 -3.03 8.86 -9.33
N SER A 420 -3.57 9.70 -10.21
CA SER A 420 -3.34 9.66 -11.66
C SER A 420 -1.88 9.79 -12.06
N VAL A 421 -1.09 10.59 -11.35
CA VAL A 421 0.35 10.74 -11.59
C VAL A 421 1.09 9.46 -11.18
N SER A 422 0.88 9.01 -9.95
CA SER A 422 1.52 7.80 -9.42
C SER A 422 1.20 6.57 -10.27
N LYS A 423 -0.09 6.36 -10.61
CA LYS A 423 -0.55 5.27 -11.48
C LYS A 423 0.07 5.34 -12.87
N THR A 424 0.20 6.54 -13.46
CA THR A 424 0.85 6.70 -14.77
C THR A 424 2.31 6.25 -14.71
N LEU A 425 3.03 6.61 -13.66
CA LEU A 425 4.45 6.28 -13.49
C LEU A 425 4.66 4.79 -13.21
N GLU A 426 3.89 4.23 -12.29
CA GLU A 426 3.96 2.79 -11.94
C GLU A 426 3.57 1.91 -13.13
N TYR A 427 2.48 2.21 -13.84
CA TYR A 427 2.09 1.46 -15.04
C TYR A 427 3.12 1.55 -16.16
N ALA A 428 3.80 2.69 -16.32
CA ALA A 428 4.87 2.82 -17.30
C ALA A 428 6.07 1.94 -16.95
N PHE A 429 6.38 1.77 -15.67
CA PHE A 429 7.43 0.87 -15.20
C PHE A 429 7.03 -0.60 -15.33
N ASP A 430 5.81 -0.96 -14.92
CA ASP A 430 5.27 -2.31 -15.05
C ASP A 430 5.25 -2.76 -16.53
N ASP A 431 4.81 -1.87 -17.43
CA ASP A 431 4.83 -2.10 -18.87
C ASP A 431 6.25 -2.35 -19.40
N TRP A 432 7.23 -1.61 -18.90
CA TRP A 432 8.62 -1.87 -19.26
C TRP A 432 9.05 -3.28 -18.83
N CYS A 433 8.65 -3.74 -17.64
CA CYS A 433 8.92 -5.09 -17.17
C CYS A 433 8.29 -6.15 -18.06
N VAL A 434 7.03 -5.95 -18.50
CA VAL A 434 6.35 -6.81 -19.47
C VAL A 434 7.13 -6.85 -20.79
N ALA A 435 7.60 -5.70 -21.28
CA ALA A 435 8.40 -5.62 -22.52
C ALA A 435 9.70 -6.42 -22.41
N GLN A 436 10.42 -6.35 -21.28
CA GLN A 436 11.66 -7.11 -21.11
C GLN A 436 11.42 -8.63 -21.19
N VAL A 437 10.31 -9.10 -20.59
CA VAL A 437 9.92 -10.51 -20.67
C VAL A 437 9.49 -10.88 -22.10
N ALA A 438 8.69 -10.04 -22.76
CA ALA A 438 8.32 -10.22 -24.17
C ALA A 438 9.54 -10.39 -25.07
N GLN A 439 10.55 -9.53 -24.93
CA GLN A 439 11.81 -9.63 -25.67
C GLN A 439 12.54 -10.96 -25.35
N ARG A 440 12.62 -11.34 -24.09
CA ARG A 440 13.27 -12.57 -23.63
C ARG A 440 12.65 -13.82 -24.21
N LEU A 441 11.31 -13.80 -24.45
CA LEU A 441 10.54 -14.92 -24.99
C LEU A 441 10.32 -14.83 -26.51
N GLY A 442 10.71 -13.73 -27.17
CA GLY A 442 10.56 -13.54 -28.60
C GLY A 442 9.21 -12.97 -29.07
N HIS A 443 8.38 -12.45 -28.16
CA HIS A 443 7.10 -11.79 -28.46
C HIS A 443 7.31 -10.33 -28.88
N MET A 444 7.80 -10.12 -30.10
CA MET A 444 8.27 -8.80 -30.53
C MET A 444 7.16 -7.76 -30.73
N ALA A 445 5.92 -8.18 -31.00
CA ALA A 445 4.79 -7.26 -31.11
C ALA A 445 4.44 -6.64 -29.74
N GLU A 446 4.36 -7.46 -28.71
CA GLU A 446 4.15 -7.04 -27.33
C GLU A 446 5.36 -6.24 -26.82
N TYR A 447 6.57 -6.62 -27.19
CA TYR A 447 7.76 -5.83 -26.87
C TYR A 447 7.64 -4.39 -27.37
N GLU A 448 7.27 -4.18 -28.64
CA GLU A 448 7.09 -2.84 -29.21
C GLU A 448 5.93 -2.08 -28.57
N GLU A 449 4.80 -2.75 -28.33
CA GLU A 449 3.63 -2.18 -27.65
C GLU A 449 4.02 -1.64 -26.26
N PHE A 450 4.57 -2.49 -25.41
CA PHE A 450 4.87 -2.18 -24.01
C PHE A 450 6.11 -1.29 -23.83
N MET A 451 7.09 -1.37 -24.72
CA MET A 451 8.20 -0.40 -24.74
C MET A 451 7.73 1.01 -25.11
N LYS A 452 6.72 1.16 -25.95
CA LYS A 452 6.13 2.46 -26.25
C LYS A 452 5.40 3.02 -25.04
N SER A 453 4.57 2.23 -24.38
CA SER A 453 3.79 2.69 -23.21
C SER A 453 4.66 2.91 -21.97
N SER A 454 5.81 2.26 -21.87
CA SER A 454 6.82 2.56 -20.83
C SER A 454 7.35 3.99 -20.86
N GLN A 455 7.13 4.72 -21.98
CA GLN A 455 7.51 6.12 -22.14
C GLN A 455 6.40 7.12 -21.79
N TYR A 456 5.21 6.65 -21.40
CA TYR A 456 4.05 7.53 -21.12
C TYR A 456 4.24 8.41 -19.89
N TRP A 457 5.23 8.12 -19.02
CA TRP A 457 5.64 9.00 -17.93
C TRP A 457 5.92 10.45 -18.41
N LYS A 458 6.33 10.65 -19.67
CA LYS A 458 6.60 11.95 -20.28
C LYS A 458 5.35 12.83 -20.38
N ASN A 459 4.15 12.24 -20.42
CA ASN A 459 2.90 12.98 -20.51
C ASN A 459 2.45 13.61 -19.20
N VAL A 460 3.04 13.21 -18.07
CA VAL A 460 2.82 13.80 -16.74
C VAL A 460 3.99 14.67 -16.28
N LEU A 461 5.12 14.70 -17.01
CA LEU A 461 6.21 15.64 -16.73
C LEU A 461 5.84 17.03 -17.28
N ASP A 462 5.62 17.98 -16.41
CA ASP A 462 5.37 19.37 -16.77
C ASP A 462 6.70 20.06 -17.12
N PRO A 463 6.91 20.47 -18.38
CA PRO A 463 8.18 21.04 -18.82
C PRO A 463 8.46 22.43 -18.23
N GLU A 464 7.44 23.15 -17.74
CA GLU A 464 7.60 24.47 -17.14
C GLU A 464 8.14 24.36 -15.71
N THR A 465 7.58 23.44 -14.92
CA THR A 465 7.96 23.26 -13.51
C THR A 465 9.03 22.19 -13.30
N GLY A 466 9.18 21.27 -14.26
CA GLY A 466 10.02 20.09 -14.16
C GLY A 466 9.53 19.07 -13.14
N PHE A 467 8.28 19.11 -12.73
CA PHE A 467 7.67 18.15 -11.82
C PHE A 467 6.68 17.23 -12.55
N MET A 468 6.50 16.02 -12.01
CA MET A 468 5.38 15.16 -12.42
C MET A 468 4.09 15.77 -11.88
N ARG A 469 3.16 16.13 -12.78
CA ARG A 469 1.95 16.88 -12.48
C ARG A 469 0.74 16.26 -13.15
N ALA A 470 -0.39 16.27 -12.48
CA ALA A 470 -1.64 15.69 -13.01
C ALA A 470 -2.21 16.50 -14.18
N ARG A 471 -3.01 15.81 -14.99
CA ARG A 471 -3.80 16.41 -16.08
C ARG A 471 -5.27 16.28 -15.72
N LEU A 472 -5.95 17.44 -15.65
CA LEU A 472 -7.38 17.57 -15.36
C LEU A 472 -8.06 18.37 -16.47
N ASN A 473 -9.09 17.83 -17.08
CA ASN A 473 -9.82 18.46 -18.18
C ASN A 473 -8.88 19.01 -19.29
N GLY A 474 -7.87 18.20 -19.68
CA GLY A 474 -6.89 18.54 -20.72
C GLY A 474 -5.86 19.60 -20.34
N ARG A 475 -5.88 20.12 -19.12
CA ARG A 475 -4.96 21.13 -18.57
C ARG A 475 -4.01 20.52 -17.54
N TRP A 476 -2.93 21.22 -17.21
CA TRP A 476 -2.19 20.92 -16.01
C TRP A 476 -3.00 21.25 -14.77
N PHE A 477 -3.04 20.31 -13.79
CA PHE A 477 -3.75 20.53 -12.53
C PHE A 477 -3.26 21.82 -11.82
N SER A 478 -4.15 22.70 -11.46
CA SER A 478 -3.85 24.02 -10.88
C SER A 478 -4.86 24.36 -9.78
N PRO A 479 -4.45 25.09 -8.70
CA PRO A 479 -3.08 25.55 -8.42
C PRO A 479 -2.12 24.40 -8.10
N PHE A 480 -0.82 24.59 -8.29
CA PHE A 480 0.19 23.56 -8.10
C PHE A 480 1.22 23.97 -7.03
N ASP A 481 1.36 23.19 -5.98
CA ASP A 481 2.45 23.20 -4.99
C ASP A 481 3.07 21.79 -4.99
N PRO A 482 4.37 21.62 -5.33
CA PRO A 482 4.97 20.29 -5.37
C PRO A 482 5.06 19.59 -4.01
N ARG A 483 4.80 20.30 -2.90
CA ARG A 483 4.75 19.75 -1.54
C ARG A 483 3.33 19.32 -1.14
N GLU A 484 2.33 19.58 -1.99
CA GLU A 484 0.94 19.28 -1.66
C GLU A 484 0.67 17.77 -1.75
N VAL A 485 0.24 17.22 -0.62
CA VAL A 485 -0.29 15.85 -0.54
C VAL A 485 -1.76 15.90 -0.94
N ASN A 486 -2.08 15.36 -2.10
CA ASN A 486 -3.42 15.38 -2.67
C ASN A 486 -3.78 14.07 -3.39
N ASN A 487 -4.96 13.99 -4.00
CA ASN A 487 -5.45 12.76 -4.62
C ASN A 487 -4.79 12.39 -5.96
N ASN A 488 -3.78 13.12 -6.41
CA ASN A 488 -3.06 12.78 -7.65
C ASN A 488 -1.82 11.90 -7.40
N TYR A 489 -1.42 11.74 -6.13
CA TYR A 489 -0.25 10.97 -5.72
C TYR A 489 -0.64 9.97 -4.64
N THR A 490 -0.13 8.75 -4.76
CA THR A 490 -0.31 7.70 -3.76
C THR A 490 0.61 7.99 -2.58
N GLU A 491 0.02 8.28 -1.41
CA GLU A 491 0.73 8.50 -0.13
C GLU A 491 1.93 9.44 -0.24
N ALA A 492 1.87 10.42 -1.13
CA ALA A 492 3.01 11.22 -1.51
C ALA A 492 2.61 12.62 -2.02
N ASN A 493 3.61 13.34 -2.47
CA ASN A 493 3.48 14.57 -3.23
C ASN A 493 4.35 14.52 -4.51
N SER A 494 4.35 15.61 -5.27
CA SER A 494 5.08 15.66 -6.53
C SER A 494 6.60 15.55 -6.36
N TRP A 495 7.19 16.03 -5.26
CA TRP A 495 8.61 15.85 -5.00
C TRP A 495 9.00 14.39 -4.94
N GLN A 496 8.23 13.57 -4.23
CA GLN A 496 8.54 12.16 -3.98
C GLN A 496 8.36 11.30 -5.23
N TYR A 497 7.35 11.60 -6.07
CA TYR A 497 7.13 10.82 -7.29
C TYR A 497 7.87 11.33 -8.54
N SER A 498 8.40 12.56 -8.56
CA SER A 498 9.05 13.11 -9.77
C SER A 498 10.33 12.41 -10.18
N PHE A 499 10.86 11.53 -9.34
CA PHE A 499 12.04 10.73 -9.65
C PHE A 499 11.73 9.25 -9.96
N PHE A 500 10.44 8.85 -9.91
CA PHE A 500 10.07 7.46 -10.14
C PHE A 500 9.95 7.15 -11.64
N VAL A 501 11.09 7.01 -12.28
CA VAL A 501 11.25 6.56 -13.69
C VAL A 501 12.42 5.57 -13.76
N PRO A 502 12.42 4.46 -13.01
CA PRO A 502 13.57 3.56 -12.92
C PRO A 502 13.91 2.89 -14.26
N GLN A 503 12.95 2.77 -15.17
CA GLN A 503 13.14 2.19 -16.51
C GLN A 503 13.85 3.10 -17.49
N ASP A 504 13.88 4.42 -17.28
CA ASP A 504 14.45 5.39 -18.22
C ASP A 504 15.13 6.58 -17.52
N ILE A 505 16.01 6.29 -16.56
CA ILE A 505 16.79 7.31 -15.84
C ILE A 505 17.52 8.28 -16.78
N PRO A 506 18.20 7.80 -17.84
CA PRO A 506 18.84 8.71 -18.80
C PRO A 506 17.85 9.62 -19.52
N GLY A 507 16.64 9.13 -19.85
CA GLY A 507 15.58 9.95 -20.44
C GLY A 507 15.06 11.00 -19.47
N LEU A 508 14.93 10.67 -18.18
CA LEU A 508 14.56 11.62 -17.15
C LEU A 508 15.62 12.72 -16.95
N ILE A 509 16.91 12.36 -16.94
CA ILE A 509 18.02 13.31 -16.87
C ILE A 509 17.97 14.28 -18.06
N GLU A 510 17.79 13.77 -19.28
CA GLU A 510 17.67 14.59 -20.49
C GLU A 510 16.48 15.53 -20.43
N ALA A 511 15.30 15.03 -20.02
CA ALA A 511 14.07 15.81 -19.93
C ALA A 511 14.13 16.92 -18.86
N LEU A 512 14.93 16.73 -17.82
CA LEU A 512 15.16 17.73 -16.76
C LEU A 512 16.34 18.68 -17.03
N GLY A 513 16.91 18.66 -18.25
CA GLY A 513 17.92 19.63 -18.68
C GLY A 513 19.37 19.18 -18.56
N GLY A 514 19.58 17.88 -18.38
CA GLY A 514 20.93 17.27 -18.34
C GLY A 514 21.46 16.98 -16.93
N PRO A 515 22.68 16.42 -16.83
CA PRO A 515 23.23 15.91 -15.58
C PRO A 515 23.35 16.97 -14.46
N GLU A 516 23.77 18.17 -14.78
CA GLU A 516 23.96 19.27 -13.81
C GLU A 516 22.61 19.76 -13.25
N ALA A 517 21.60 19.90 -14.11
CA ALA A 517 20.26 20.30 -13.69
C ALA A 517 19.60 19.19 -12.86
N PHE A 518 19.79 17.94 -13.23
CA PHE A 518 19.30 16.80 -12.48
C PHE A 518 19.96 16.68 -11.08
N GLU A 519 21.30 16.86 -10.99
CA GLU A 519 22.02 16.90 -9.71
C GLU A 519 21.46 18.01 -8.81
N ALA A 520 21.31 19.23 -9.34
CA ALA A 520 20.74 20.36 -8.59
C ALA A 520 19.33 20.07 -8.09
N ARG A 521 18.53 19.32 -8.85
CA ARG A 521 17.17 18.91 -8.46
C ARG A 521 17.16 17.88 -7.35
N LEU A 522 18.08 16.91 -7.38
CA LEU A 522 18.29 15.96 -6.28
C LEU A 522 18.72 16.70 -5.01
N ASP A 523 19.67 17.61 -5.12
CA ASP A 523 20.11 18.43 -3.97
C ASP A 523 18.93 19.24 -3.39
N ALA A 524 18.08 19.81 -4.25
CA ALA A 524 16.90 20.56 -3.83
C ALA A 524 15.87 19.66 -3.10
N LEU A 525 15.65 18.43 -3.52
CA LEU A 525 14.79 17.47 -2.81
C LEU A 525 15.24 17.26 -1.36
N PHE A 526 16.54 16.98 -1.16
CA PHE A 526 17.11 16.72 0.17
C PHE A 526 17.26 17.97 1.05
N THR A 527 17.10 19.16 0.51
CA THR A 527 17.26 20.44 1.24
C THR A 527 15.97 21.28 1.28
N ALA A 528 14.92 20.87 0.61
CA ALA A 528 13.62 21.53 0.63
C ALA A 528 13.03 21.57 2.06
N PRO A 529 12.15 22.55 2.37
CA PRO A 529 11.43 22.54 3.64
C PRO A 529 10.67 21.23 3.85
N GLN A 530 10.84 20.59 5.01
CA GLN A 530 10.22 19.28 5.31
C GLN A 530 8.68 19.33 5.40
N LYS A 531 8.13 20.50 5.76
CA LYS A 531 6.69 20.67 5.92
C LYS A 531 5.97 20.46 4.60
N THR A 532 5.13 19.44 4.53
CA THR A 532 4.17 19.21 3.46
C THR A 532 3.00 20.19 3.53
N THR A 533 2.25 20.30 2.46
CA THR A 533 0.98 21.04 2.37
C THR A 533 -0.14 20.08 1.93
N GLY A 534 -1.37 20.52 1.92
CA GLY A 534 -2.52 19.66 1.59
C GLY A 534 -2.99 18.82 2.78
N ARG A 535 -3.34 17.55 2.51
CA ARG A 535 -3.81 16.60 3.56
C ARG A 535 -2.64 16.06 4.38
N THR A 536 -2.93 15.58 5.57
CA THR A 536 -1.98 14.77 6.35
C THR A 536 -1.98 13.34 5.82
N GLN A 537 -0.78 12.76 5.69
CA GLN A 537 -0.58 11.37 5.29
C GLN A 537 0.36 10.70 6.29
N ALA A 538 -0.10 9.61 6.91
CA ALA A 538 0.62 8.94 8.00
C ALA A 538 1.93 8.29 7.51
N ASP A 539 1.97 7.82 6.26
CA ASP A 539 3.11 7.13 5.66
C ASP A 539 4.28 8.06 5.29
N ILE A 540 4.05 9.37 5.20
CA ILE A 540 5.11 10.35 4.92
C ILE A 540 5.93 10.60 6.18
N THR A 541 6.88 9.72 6.46
CA THR A 541 7.77 9.73 7.63
C THR A 541 9.24 9.68 7.22
N GLY A 542 10.18 9.83 8.17
CA GLY A 542 11.61 9.76 7.89
C GLY A 542 12.09 10.82 6.92
N LEU A 543 11.60 12.06 7.05
CA LEU A 543 11.87 13.13 6.11
C LEU A 543 13.29 13.69 6.20
N ILE A 544 13.98 13.76 5.04
CA ILE A 544 15.20 14.54 4.80
C ILE A 544 14.88 15.51 3.64
N GLY A 545 14.58 16.77 3.95
CA GLY A 545 13.94 17.68 2.98
C GLY A 545 12.55 17.16 2.60
N GLN A 546 12.31 16.90 1.31
CA GLN A 546 11.10 16.25 0.80
C GLN A 546 11.31 14.77 0.44
N TYR A 547 12.51 14.21 0.64
CA TYR A 547 12.74 12.79 0.63
C TYR A 547 12.07 12.16 1.85
N ALA A 548 11.20 11.18 1.65
CA ALA A 548 10.46 10.48 2.70
C ALA A 548 10.88 9.01 2.74
N HIS A 549 11.80 8.65 3.66
CA HIS A 549 12.31 7.29 3.70
C HIS A 549 11.28 6.28 4.17
N GLY A 550 10.33 6.70 5.00
CA GLY A 550 9.26 5.84 5.50
C GLY A 550 8.22 5.48 4.45
N ASN A 551 8.40 5.86 3.17
CA ASN A 551 7.52 5.45 2.09
C ASN A 551 8.29 5.12 0.81
N GLU A 552 7.86 4.12 0.08
CA GLU A 552 8.55 3.39 -0.98
C GLU A 552 8.94 4.23 -2.21
N PRO A 553 8.16 5.22 -2.67
CA PRO A 553 8.53 6.04 -3.83
C PRO A 553 9.90 6.71 -3.71
N SER A 554 10.39 6.91 -2.48
CA SER A 554 11.68 7.54 -2.20
C SER A 554 12.87 6.58 -2.20
N HIS A 555 12.67 5.28 -2.01
CA HIS A 555 13.73 4.31 -1.68
C HIS A 555 14.91 4.27 -2.65
N HIS A 556 14.68 4.50 -3.96
CA HIS A 556 15.72 4.48 -4.99
C HIS A 556 16.44 5.83 -5.18
N VAL A 557 15.86 6.94 -4.66
CA VAL A 557 16.23 8.30 -5.07
C VAL A 557 17.65 8.67 -4.67
N ALA A 558 18.12 8.25 -3.47
CA ALA A 558 19.50 8.52 -3.03
C ALA A 558 20.55 7.91 -3.96
N TYR A 559 20.21 6.86 -4.69
CA TYR A 559 21.10 6.16 -5.63
C TYR A 559 21.18 6.84 -7.00
N LEU A 560 20.26 7.74 -7.34
CA LEU A 560 20.23 8.45 -8.62
C LEU A 560 21.43 9.39 -8.83
N TYR A 561 22.15 9.75 -7.75
CA TYR A 561 23.43 10.46 -7.87
C TYR A 561 24.49 9.69 -8.67
N ASP A 562 24.46 8.35 -8.68
CA ASP A 562 25.38 7.55 -9.48
C ASP A 562 25.15 7.76 -10.99
N ALA A 563 23.91 7.96 -11.42
CA ALA A 563 23.55 8.19 -12.82
C ALA A 563 24.12 9.53 -13.38
N VAL A 564 24.49 10.45 -12.51
CA VAL A 564 25.15 11.74 -12.85
C VAL A 564 26.61 11.80 -12.39
N GLY A 565 27.21 10.65 -12.06
CA GLY A 565 28.64 10.54 -11.71
C GLY A 565 29.02 11.17 -10.36
N LYS A 566 28.10 11.13 -9.37
CA LYS A 566 28.29 11.71 -8.01
C LYS A 566 28.21 10.66 -6.90
N PRO A 567 29.01 9.60 -6.94
CA PRO A 567 28.96 8.52 -5.94
C PRO A 567 29.25 9.00 -4.51
N GLU A 568 30.01 10.09 -4.34
CA GLU A 568 30.25 10.69 -3.03
C GLU A 568 28.97 11.26 -2.40
N LYS A 569 28.08 11.87 -3.18
CA LYS A 569 26.78 12.36 -2.71
C LYS A 569 25.84 11.19 -2.38
N ARG A 570 25.82 10.17 -3.24
CA ARG A 570 25.08 8.91 -2.92
C ARG A 570 25.52 8.36 -1.57
N LEU A 571 26.84 8.16 -1.38
CA LEU A 571 27.36 7.62 -0.12
C LEU A 571 26.97 8.48 1.08
N ALA A 572 27.07 9.81 0.94
CA ALA A 572 26.68 10.73 2.01
C ALA A 572 25.19 10.56 2.40
N ARG A 573 24.27 10.51 1.40
CA ARG A 573 22.84 10.36 1.64
C ARG A 573 22.47 8.98 2.17
N VAL A 574 23.02 7.91 1.57
CA VAL A 574 22.76 6.54 2.04
C VAL A 574 23.27 6.36 3.49
N ASN A 575 24.45 6.87 3.82
CA ASN A 575 24.96 6.80 5.20
C ASN A 575 24.11 7.66 6.16
N GLU A 576 23.66 8.85 5.75
CA GLU A 576 22.75 9.68 6.55
C GLU A 576 21.46 8.92 6.89
N ILE A 577 20.88 8.22 5.93
CA ILE A 577 19.67 7.39 6.13
C ILE A 577 19.96 6.21 7.07
N LEU A 578 21.02 5.43 6.79
CA LEU A 578 21.40 4.25 7.58
C LEU A 578 21.66 4.60 9.05
N GLU A 579 22.26 5.76 9.34
CA GLU A 579 22.64 6.17 10.68
C GLU A 579 21.51 6.88 11.45
N ASN A 580 20.67 7.65 10.78
CA ASN A 580 19.72 8.53 11.44
C ASN A 580 18.28 8.00 11.44
N LEU A 581 17.92 7.13 10.50
CA LEU A 581 16.55 6.64 10.34
C LEU A 581 16.37 5.16 10.75
N TYR A 582 17.43 4.52 11.25
CA TYR A 582 17.41 3.15 11.79
C TYR A 582 18.13 3.08 13.13
N SER A 583 17.59 2.33 14.07
CA SER A 583 18.23 2.06 15.37
C SER A 583 17.93 0.63 15.84
N SER A 584 18.55 0.19 16.94
CA SER A 584 18.22 -1.10 17.58
C SER A 584 17.19 -0.96 18.70
N ALA A 585 16.58 0.21 18.89
CA ALA A 585 15.52 0.47 19.85
C ALA A 585 14.14 0.04 19.31
N PRO A 586 13.09 -0.03 20.14
CA PRO A 586 11.74 -0.37 19.66
C PRO A 586 11.19 0.58 18.58
N ASP A 587 11.51 1.88 18.64
CA ASP A 587 11.21 2.91 17.62
C ASP A 587 12.24 2.97 16.50
N GLY A 588 12.97 1.88 16.27
CA GLY A 588 14.12 1.82 15.37
C GLY A 588 13.82 1.77 13.87
N LEU A 589 12.57 1.94 13.46
CA LEU A 589 12.13 2.13 12.07
C LEU A 589 11.37 3.44 11.96
N CYS A 590 11.67 4.24 10.95
CA CYS A 590 11.07 5.57 10.80
C CYS A 590 9.67 5.55 10.14
N GLY A 591 9.18 4.40 9.69
CA GLY A 591 7.88 4.17 9.08
C GLY A 591 7.56 2.68 9.05
N ASN A 592 6.50 2.30 8.36
CA ASN A 592 6.11 0.91 8.16
C ASN A 592 7.27 0.06 7.65
N ASP A 593 7.44 -1.14 8.19
CA ASP A 593 8.44 -2.09 7.64
C ASP A 593 8.00 -2.68 6.29
N ASP A 594 6.72 -2.56 5.97
CA ASP A 594 6.04 -3.02 4.76
C ASP A 594 6.45 -4.43 4.33
N CYS A 595 6.03 -5.38 5.18
CA CYS A 595 6.32 -6.80 4.99
C CYS A 595 7.82 -7.11 4.87
N GLY A 596 8.68 -6.24 5.38
CA GLY A 596 10.14 -6.38 5.32
C GLY A 596 10.83 -5.56 4.23
N GLN A 597 10.12 -4.68 3.51
CA GLN A 597 10.71 -3.86 2.44
C GLN A 597 11.69 -2.81 2.99
N MET A 598 11.33 -2.07 4.05
CA MET A 598 12.24 -1.12 4.68
C MET A 598 13.48 -1.82 5.26
N SER A 599 13.29 -2.98 5.86
CA SER A 599 14.36 -3.85 6.36
C SER A 599 15.26 -4.38 5.22
N ALA A 600 14.68 -4.78 4.07
CA ALA A 600 15.44 -5.19 2.89
C ALA A 600 16.27 -4.04 2.32
N TRP A 601 15.72 -2.81 2.32
CA TRP A 601 16.47 -1.62 1.94
C TRP A 601 17.72 -1.45 2.81
N TYR A 602 17.57 -1.58 4.15
CA TYR A 602 18.70 -1.48 5.08
C TYR A 602 19.78 -2.56 4.79
N VAL A 603 19.36 -3.81 4.60
CA VAL A 603 20.28 -4.93 4.32
C VAL A 603 21.03 -4.69 3.00
N LEU A 604 20.31 -4.41 1.92
CA LEU A 604 20.88 -4.20 0.58
C LEU A 604 21.80 -2.98 0.54
N SER A 605 21.38 -1.88 1.19
CA SER A 605 22.20 -0.65 1.29
C SER A 605 23.46 -0.86 2.09
N SER A 606 23.40 -1.61 3.21
CA SER A 606 24.55 -1.94 4.04
C SER A 606 25.62 -2.73 3.29
N ILE A 607 25.22 -3.63 2.38
CA ILE A 607 26.14 -4.42 1.55
C ILE A 607 26.44 -3.78 0.19
N GLY A 608 25.89 -2.57 -0.10
CA GLY A 608 26.12 -1.83 -1.33
C GLY A 608 25.46 -2.43 -2.57
N LYS A 609 24.34 -3.13 -2.42
CA LYS A 609 23.63 -3.86 -3.49
C LYS A 609 22.20 -3.41 -3.75
N TYR A 610 21.74 -2.28 -3.22
CA TYR A 610 20.36 -1.83 -3.46
C TYR A 610 20.13 -1.56 -4.96
N PRO A 611 19.14 -2.20 -5.61
CA PRO A 611 18.87 -2.03 -7.04
C PRO A 611 18.02 -0.78 -7.29
N VAL A 612 18.51 0.15 -8.10
CA VAL A 612 17.70 1.31 -8.56
C VAL A 612 16.58 0.86 -9.49
N CYS A 613 16.86 -0.12 -10.32
CA CYS A 613 15.88 -0.84 -11.11
C CYS A 613 16.08 -2.34 -10.86
N PRO A 614 15.18 -3.01 -10.13
CA PRO A 614 15.39 -4.40 -9.69
C PRO A 614 15.53 -5.39 -10.85
N VAL A 615 14.85 -5.14 -11.96
CA VAL A 615 14.88 -6.02 -13.15
C VAL A 615 16.22 -5.92 -13.92
N ILE A 616 16.84 -4.74 -13.96
CA ILE A 616 18.16 -4.55 -14.60
C ILE A 616 19.28 -5.26 -13.83
N ALA A 617 19.18 -5.35 -12.50
CA ALA A 617 20.18 -6.03 -11.68
C ALA A 617 20.37 -7.50 -12.08
N GLY A 618 19.33 -8.18 -12.58
CA GLY A 618 19.43 -9.52 -13.15
C GLY A 618 20.25 -9.60 -14.43
N GLN A 619 20.27 -8.56 -15.24
CA GLN A 619 21.06 -8.51 -16.50
C GLN A 619 22.56 -8.28 -16.23
N ALA A 620 22.91 -7.43 -15.25
CA ALA A 620 24.31 -7.12 -14.91
C ALA A 620 25.08 -8.35 -14.37
N GLY A 621 24.40 -9.21 -13.58
CA GLY A 621 25.00 -10.42 -13.04
C GLY A 621 25.37 -11.50 -14.08
N ASN A 622 24.77 -11.44 -15.28
CA ASN A 622 25.08 -12.33 -16.40
C ASN A 622 26.25 -11.81 -17.25
N ASP A 623 26.50 -10.49 -17.26
CA ASP A 623 27.64 -9.92 -18.03
C ASP A 623 28.99 -10.07 -17.30
N GLU A 624 29.00 -10.19 -15.96
CA GLU A 624 30.23 -10.38 -15.19
C GLU A 624 30.72 -11.83 -15.14
N ARG A 625 29.90 -12.82 -15.50
CA ARG A 625 30.33 -14.20 -15.68
C ARG A 625 30.81 -14.44 -17.12
N GLY A 626 31.85 -13.70 -17.53
CA GLY A 626 32.45 -13.81 -18.84
C GLY A 626 32.66 -15.24 -19.30
N GLN A 627 31.77 -15.70 -20.18
CA GLN A 627 32.12 -16.66 -21.20
C GLN A 627 31.86 -16.03 -22.56
N ALA A 628 32.95 -15.85 -23.32
CA ALA A 628 32.91 -15.55 -24.73
C ALA A 628 32.12 -16.66 -25.46
N GLY A 629 30.84 -16.43 -25.63
CA GLY A 629 29.92 -17.24 -26.41
C GLY A 629 29.48 -16.42 -27.60
N ASN A 630 29.88 -16.84 -28.77
CA ASN A 630 29.48 -16.48 -30.10
C ASN A 630 28.66 -15.20 -30.32
N ASP A 631 29.31 -14.20 -30.93
CA ASP A 631 28.75 -13.01 -31.57
C ASP A 631 27.78 -13.43 -32.73
N GLY A 632 26.52 -13.74 -32.40
CA GLY A 632 25.56 -14.14 -33.44
C GLY A 632 24.14 -13.63 -33.22
N ASP A 633 23.70 -13.36 -31.98
CA ASP A 633 22.32 -12.99 -31.67
C ASP A 633 22.25 -11.79 -30.74
N ARG A 634 22.89 -10.68 -31.09
CA ARG A 634 22.50 -9.37 -30.55
C ARG A 634 21.25 -8.94 -31.30
N HIS A 635 20.07 -9.30 -30.79
CA HIS A 635 18.87 -8.58 -31.21
C HIS A 635 19.09 -7.11 -30.90
N ALA A 636 19.18 -6.29 -31.92
CA ALA A 636 19.43 -4.86 -31.82
C ALA A 636 18.42 -4.24 -30.85
N ARG A 637 18.90 -3.62 -29.75
CA ARG A 637 18.05 -2.73 -28.97
C ARG A 637 17.42 -1.74 -29.93
N PRO A 638 16.07 -1.55 -29.95
CA PRO A 638 15.48 -0.55 -30.80
C PRO A 638 16.17 0.79 -30.49
N ASP A 639 16.54 1.49 -31.57
CA ASP A 639 17.11 2.82 -31.46
C ASP A 639 16.18 3.66 -30.54
N ARG A 640 16.73 4.39 -29.57
CA ARG A 640 15.98 5.31 -28.73
C ARG A 640 15.04 6.22 -29.54
N ALA A 641 15.42 6.58 -30.75
CA ALA A 641 14.61 7.31 -31.71
C ALA A 641 13.34 6.53 -32.12
N SER A 642 13.39 5.18 -32.17
CA SER A 642 12.23 4.36 -32.50
C SER A 642 11.17 4.30 -31.37
N LEU A 643 11.59 4.49 -30.14
CA LEU A 643 10.73 4.47 -28.93
C LEU A 643 10.21 5.86 -28.54
N ALA A 644 10.70 6.93 -29.18
CA ALA A 644 10.29 8.29 -28.84
C ALA A 644 8.79 8.47 -29.09
N ILE A 645 8.04 8.84 -28.05
CA ILE A 645 6.64 9.29 -28.16
C ILE A 645 6.62 10.80 -28.46
N VAL A 646 5.50 11.28 -28.99
CA VAL A 646 5.17 12.71 -29.00
C VAL A 646 4.28 12.97 -27.79
N THR A 647 4.69 13.90 -26.93
CA THR A 647 3.96 14.23 -25.72
C THR A 647 2.59 14.85 -26.04
N ASN A 648 1.62 14.62 -25.18
CA ASN A 648 0.29 15.17 -25.34
C ASN A 648 0.30 16.68 -25.13
N PRO A 649 -0.29 17.50 -26.00
CA PRO A 649 -0.40 18.93 -25.77
C PRO A 649 -1.30 19.21 -24.54
N ALA A 650 -1.17 20.40 -23.96
CA ALA A 650 -1.99 20.87 -22.86
C ALA A 650 -2.73 22.14 -23.28
N PHE A 651 -4.00 22.25 -22.91
CA PHE A 651 -4.70 23.53 -22.96
C PHE A 651 -4.22 24.43 -21.84
N VAL A 652 -4.02 25.73 -22.16
CA VAL A 652 -3.65 26.78 -21.22
C VAL A 652 -4.77 27.81 -21.25
N MET A 653 -5.51 27.92 -20.15
CA MET A 653 -6.61 28.82 -19.95
C MET A 653 -6.75 29.14 -18.47
N GLU A 654 -7.25 30.30 -18.11
CA GLU A 654 -7.41 30.71 -16.70
C GLU A 654 -8.35 29.76 -15.93
N ASN A 655 -9.47 29.41 -16.56
CA ASN A 655 -10.47 28.45 -16.05
C ASN A 655 -11.10 27.69 -17.22
N ASP A 656 -11.81 26.61 -16.99
CA ASP A 656 -12.65 25.91 -17.95
C ASP A 656 -14.12 26.37 -17.89
N ILE A 657 -14.38 27.35 -17.02
CA ILE A 657 -15.70 28.00 -16.85
C ILE A 657 -15.53 29.48 -17.15
N PHE A 658 -16.45 30.03 -17.96
CA PHE A 658 -16.40 31.44 -18.36
C PHE A 658 -17.80 32.09 -18.37
N THR A 659 -17.84 33.43 -18.28
CA THR A 659 -19.10 34.20 -18.36
C THR A 659 -19.37 34.66 -19.77
N ASP A 660 -18.43 35.34 -20.44
CA ASP A 660 -18.61 35.93 -21.76
C ASP A 660 -17.77 35.32 -22.85
N SER A 661 -16.49 35.17 -22.57
CA SER A 661 -15.52 34.57 -23.49
C SER A 661 -14.35 34.00 -22.71
N LEU A 662 -13.64 33.04 -23.32
CA LEU A 662 -12.46 32.40 -22.77
C LEU A 662 -11.37 32.42 -23.83
N GLU A 663 -10.18 32.93 -23.47
CA GLU A 663 -8.98 32.79 -24.28
C GLU A 663 -8.35 31.43 -24.00
N VAL A 664 -8.07 30.69 -25.05
CA VAL A 664 -7.48 29.34 -25.01
C VAL A 664 -6.18 29.36 -25.78
N ALA A 665 -5.09 28.99 -25.11
CA ALA A 665 -3.82 28.67 -25.72
C ALA A 665 -3.57 27.15 -25.65
N ILE A 666 -2.64 26.64 -26.48
CA ILE A 666 -2.24 25.24 -26.48
C ILE A 666 -0.71 25.16 -26.38
N GLN A 667 -0.22 24.44 -25.39
CA GLN A 667 1.20 24.18 -25.16
C GLN A 667 1.52 22.74 -25.58
N GLY A 668 2.62 22.53 -26.32
CA GLY A 668 3.05 21.19 -26.75
C GLY A 668 4.24 21.25 -27.69
N GLU A 669 4.74 20.08 -28.08
CA GLU A 669 5.87 19.91 -28.97
C GLU A 669 5.44 19.75 -30.43
N GLY A 670 6.27 20.22 -31.37
CA GLY A 670 6.05 20.01 -32.81
C GLY A 670 4.92 20.84 -33.39
N THR A 671 4.24 20.33 -34.41
CA THR A 671 3.13 20.99 -35.07
C THR A 671 1.84 20.60 -34.35
N ILE A 672 1.10 21.58 -33.82
CA ILE A 672 -0.11 21.34 -33.05
C ILE A 672 -1.34 21.60 -33.93
N PHE A 673 -2.30 20.68 -33.84
CA PHE A 673 -3.62 20.82 -34.48
C PHE A 673 -4.70 20.77 -33.41
N TYR A 674 -5.85 21.40 -33.67
CA TYR A 674 -7.00 21.37 -32.78
C TYR A 674 -8.33 21.32 -33.53
N ARG A 675 -9.40 20.99 -32.79
CA ARG A 675 -10.81 21.04 -33.21
C ARG A 675 -11.67 21.61 -32.10
N ILE A 676 -12.75 22.27 -32.49
CA ILE A 676 -13.80 22.76 -31.60
C ILE A 676 -15.07 21.98 -31.91
N SER A 677 -15.71 21.35 -30.91
CA SER A 677 -16.99 20.59 -31.01
C SER A 677 -17.06 19.63 -32.21
N GLY A 678 -15.97 18.88 -32.46
CA GLY A 678 -15.89 17.94 -33.58
C GLY A 678 -15.83 18.57 -34.98
N GLY A 679 -15.63 19.89 -35.08
CA GLY A 679 -15.50 20.64 -36.35
C GLY A 679 -14.23 20.30 -37.12
N ALA A 680 -13.86 21.15 -38.06
CA ALA A 680 -12.70 20.96 -38.93
C ALA A 680 -11.39 21.02 -38.14
N GLU A 681 -10.41 20.21 -38.59
CA GLU A 681 -9.03 20.24 -38.12
C GLU A 681 -8.41 21.59 -38.46
N THR A 682 -7.83 22.27 -37.48
CA THR A 682 -7.22 23.59 -37.61
C THR A 682 -5.79 23.54 -37.10
N LEU A 683 -4.87 24.14 -37.87
CA LEU A 683 -3.48 24.33 -37.43
C LEU A 683 -3.43 25.39 -36.33
N TYR A 684 -2.81 25.06 -35.18
CA TYR A 684 -2.64 26.03 -34.11
C TYR A 684 -1.48 26.98 -34.42
N THR A 685 -1.79 28.27 -34.46
CA THR A 685 -0.80 29.34 -34.73
C THR A 685 -0.73 30.37 -33.60
N GLY A 686 -1.57 30.28 -32.61
CA GLY A 686 -1.61 31.17 -31.44
C GLY A 686 -2.96 31.08 -30.69
N PRO A 687 -3.10 31.77 -29.54
CA PRO A 687 -4.33 31.74 -28.77
C PRO A 687 -5.57 32.08 -29.59
N PHE A 688 -6.71 31.47 -29.21
CA PHE A 688 -8.02 31.69 -29.81
C PHE A 688 -9.07 31.90 -28.74
N THR A 689 -10.19 32.50 -29.10
CA THR A 689 -11.28 32.80 -28.14
C THR A 689 -12.47 31.90 -28.41
N VAL A 690 -13.08 31.38 -27.36
CA VAL A 690 -14.39 30.69 -27.36
C VAL A 690 -15.41 31.52 -26.60
N CYS A 691 -16.65 31.61 -27.15
CA CYS A 691 -17.74 32.40 -26.59
C CYS A 691 -18.98 31.56 -26.27
N GLU A 692 -18.92 30.24 -26.56
CA GLU A 692 -19.99 29.28 -26.31
C GLU A 692 -19.43 28.01 -25.68
N PRO A 693 -20.22 27.29 -24.86
CA PRO A 693 -19.81 25.97 -24.35
C PRO A 693 -19.41 25.06 -25.49
N CYS A 694 -18.25 24.42 -25.36
CA CYS A 694 -17.73 23.54 -26.42
C CYS A 694 -16.78 22.49 -25.86
N THR A 695 -16.52 21.46 -26.69
CA THR A 695 -15.43 20.52 -26.48
C THR A 695 -14.24 20.92 -27.35
N LEU A 696 -13.07 20.87 -26.77
CA LEU A 696 -11.80 21.12 -27.42
C LEU A 696 -11.02 19.82 -27.57
N GLU A 697 -10.44 19.58 -28.72
CA GLU A 697 -9.51 18.47 -28.98
C GLU A 697 -8.20 19.06 -29.51
N ALA A 698 -7.06 18.57 -29.01
CA ALA A 698 -5.74 18.96 -29.53
C ALA A 698 -4.79 17.76 -29.60
N TRP A 699 -3.89 17.80 -30.58
CA TRP A 699 -2.80 16.80 -30.73
C TRP A 699 -1.59 17.44 -31.38
N SER A 700 -0.45 16.87 -31.11
CA SER A 700 0.84 17.26 -31.67
C SER A 700 1.32 16.26 -32.72
N ILE A 701 2.03 16.75 -33.75
CA ILE A 701 2.75 15.92 -34.73
C ILE A 701 4.22 16.34 -34.74
N ARG A 702 5.13 15.38 -34.51
CA ARG A 702 6.57 15.58 -34.58
C ARG A 702 7.24 14.39 -35.28
N ASN A 703 8.07 14.65 -36.28
CA ASN A 703 8.78 13.62 -37.07
C ASN A 703 7.83 12.54 -37.65
N GLY A 704 6.65 12.94 -38.12
CA GLY A 704 5.62 12.04 -38.67
C GLY A 704 4.85 11.20 -37.65
N ARG A 705 5.13 11.33 -36.37
CA ARG A 705 4.41 10.67 -35.27
C ARG A 705 3.40 11.62 -34.68
N ARG A 706 2.26 11.07 -34.24
CA ARG A 706 1.16 11.81 -33.61
C ARG A 706 1.06 11.44 -32.12
N SER A 707 0.81 12.45 -31.26
CA SER A 707 0.44 12.26 -29.88
C SER A 707 -0.97 11.66 -29.73
N PHE A 708 -1.34 11.26 -28.53
CA PHE A 708 -2.76 11.10 -28.21
C PHE A 708 -3.50 12.43 -28.30
N VAL A 709 -4.82 12.36 -28.37
CA VAL A 709 -5.68 13.53 -28.38
C VAL A 709 -5.95 13.97 -26.96
N THR A 710 -5.54 15.20 -26.64
CA THR A 710 -5.97 15.86 -25.39
C THR A 710 -7.37 16.45 -25.62
N ARG A 711 -8.26 16.22 -24.67
CA ARG A 711 -9.65 16.74 -24.69
C ARG A 711 -9.89 17.67 -23.51
N SER A 712 -10.68 18.71 -23.76
CA SER A 712 -11.16 19.62 -22.71
C SER A 712 -12.62 20.00 -23.02
N SER A 713 -13.40 20.13 -21.96
CA SER A 713 -14.76 20.68 -22.04
C SER A 713 -14.76 22.04 -21.37
N VAL A 714 -15.16 23.08 -22.09
CA VAL A 714 -15.31 24.43 -21.56
C VAL A 714 -16.80 24.78 -21.44
N ARG A 715 -17.17 25.40 -20.35
CA ARG A 715 -18.54 25.63 -19.95
C ARG A 715 -18.78 27.12 -19.69
N GLN A 716 -20.02 27.55 -19.88
CA GLN A 716 -20.44 28.91 -19.57
C GLN A 716 -21.29 28.90 -18.31
N VAL A 717 -20.96 29.72 -17.33
CA VAL A 717 -21.77 29.93 -16.13
C VAL A 717 -23.09 30.58 -16.57
N GLN A 718 -24.20 30.12 -16.00
CA GLN A 718 -25.51 30.74 -16.22
C GLN A 718 -25.48 32.17 -15.70
N LYS A 719 -25.77 33.11 -16.58
CA LYS A 719 -25.78 34.57 -16.26
C LYS A 719 -26.98 35.00 -15.43
N ASP A 720 -27.93 34.09 -15.16
CA ASP A 720 -29.16 34.33 -14.46
C ASP A 720 -29.07 34.17 -12.94
N ARG A 721 -27.85 33.87 -12.42
CA ARG A 721 -27.63 33.62 -11.00
C ARG A 721 -26.22 33.94 -10.55
N ALA A 722 -26.04 34.10 -9.23
CA ALA A 722 -24.78 34.25 -8.56
C ALA A 722 -24.83 33.48 -7.22
N ILE A 723 -23.71 33.10 -6.67
CA ILE A 723 -23.65 32.43 -5.38
C ILE A 723 -22.67 33.15 -4.44
N LYS A 724 -23.02 33.15 -3.16
CA LYS A 724 -22.13 33.57 -2.08
C LYS A 724 -22.01 32.43 -1.08
N ILE A 725 -20.85 31.81 -1.02
CA ILE A 725 -20.52 30.77 -0.05
C ILE A 725 -20.13 31.45 1.27
N LEU A 726 -20.78 31.06 2.37
CA LEU A 726 -20.54 31.64 3.70
C LEU A 726 -19.66 30.76 4.57
N SER A 727 -19.52 29.48 4.22
CA SER A 727 -18.67 28.50 4.88
C SER A 727 -17.34 28.39 4.17
N ARG A 728 -16.30 27.94 4.89
CA ARG A 728 -14.97 27.73 4.31
C ARG A 728 -14.83 26.28 3.84
N TYR A 729 -14.66 26.05 2.54
CA TYR A 729 -14.39 24.73 1.97
C TYR A 729 -12.89 24.37 1.99
N SER A 730 -12.61 23.08 1.90
CA SER A 730 -11.26 22.55 1.75
C SER A 730 -10.64 22.96 0.41
N ARG A 731 -9.39 23.36 0.42
CA ARG A 731 -8.65 23.65 -0.82
C ARG A 731 -8.56 22.43 -1.75
N GLN A 732 -8.42 21.26 -1.17
CA GLN A 732 -8.32 20.00 -1.90
C GLN A 732 -9.63 19.62 -2.61
N TYR A 733 -10.76 19.95 -1.98
CA TYR A 733 -12.10 19.66 -2.49
C TYR A 733 -12.83 20.98 -2.75
N ASN A 734 -12.52 21.62 -3.86
CA ASN A 734 -13.01 22.97 -4.17
C ASN A 734 -14.02 23.02 -5.31
N ALA A 735 -14.31 21.91 -6.02
CA ALA A 735 -15.27 21.83 -7.14
C ALA A 735 -15.16 22.99 -8.15
N GLY A 736 -13.95 23.46 -8.44
CA GLY A 736 -13.74 24.59 -9.37
C GLY A 736 -13.86 25.97 -8.73
N GLY A 737 -13.99 26.07 -7.40
CA GLY A 737 -14.00 27.34 -6.65
C GLY A 737 -15.39 27.86 -6.29
N ASP A 738 -15.51 29.17 -6.03
CA ASP A 738 -16.74 29.76 -5.48
C ASP A 738 -17.97 29.57 -6.38
N THR A 739 -17.80 29.53 -7.69
CA THR A 739 -18.89 29.33 -8.67
C THR A 739 -19.16 27.86 -9.01
N GLY A 740 -18.34 26.93 -8.49
CA GLY A 740 -18.46 25.51 -8.79
C GLY A 740 -19.77 24.86 -8.37
N LEU A 741 -20.49 25.49 -7.41
CA LEU A 741 -21.81 25.01 -6.97
C LEU A 741 -22.98 25.51 -7.84
N ILE A 742 -22.72 26.25 -8.93
CA ILE A 742 -23.73 26.78 -9.86
C ILE A 742 -23.30 26.63 -11.32
N ASP A 743 -22.37 25.78 -11.61
CA ASP A 743 -21.79 25.57 -12.94
C ASP A 743 -22.49 24.49 -13.77
N GLY A 744 -23.45 23.80 -13.16
CA GLY A 744 -24.22 22.73 -13.77
C GLY A 744 -23.47 21.39 -13.76
N THR A 745 -22.34 21.29 -13.05
CA THR A 745 -21.53 20.06 -12.95
C THR A 745 -21.96 19.24 -11.74
N ARG A 746 -22.30 17.98 -11.98
CA ARG A 746 -22.59 17.04 -10.90
C ARG A 746 -21.34 16.23 -10.54
N GLY A 747 -21.10 16.07 -9.26
CA GLY A 747 -20.07 15.21 -8.74
C GLY A 747 -20.36 13.73 -9.05
N SER A 748 -19.31 12.96 -9.38
CA SER A 748 -19.44 11.51 -9.58
C SER A 748 -19.38 10.75 -8.25
N ILE A 749 -19.80 9.47 -8.25
CA ILE A 749 -19.60 8.58 -7.10
C ILE A 749 -18.10 8.33 -6.78
N ASN A 750 -17.22 8.50 -7.77
CA ASN A 750 -15.77 8.58 -7.53
C ASN A 750 -15.41 10.05 -7.18
N TRP A 751 -15.78 10.49 -5.99
CA TRP A 751 -15.58 11.85 -5.52
C TRP A 751 -14.11 12.31 -5.57
N ARG A 752 -13.15 11.38 -5.66
CA ARG A 752 -11.70 11.67 -5.74
C ARG A 752 -11.28 12.29 -7.08
N THR A 753 -12.11 12.12 -8.12
CA THR A 753 -11.86 12.71 -9.45
C THR A 753 -12.30 14.18 -9.56
N GLY A 754 -12.89 14.76 -8.51
CA GLY A 754 -13.34 16.15 -8.46
C GLY A 754 -14.87 16.30 -8.52
N GLY A 755 -15.33 17.53 -8.76
CA GLY A 755 -16.77 17.87 -8.85
C GLY A 755 -17.47 18.00 -7.50
N TRP A 756 -16.77 17.84 -6.38
CA TRP A 756 -17.32 18.01 -5.03
C TRP A 756 -16.59 19.10 -4.26
N GLN A 757 -17.35 19.92 -3.54
CA GLN A 757 -16.83 20.90 -2.60
C GLN A 757 -16.97 20.37 -1.18
N GLY A 758 -15.83 20.24 -0.45
CA GLY A 758 -15.76 19.57 0.84
C GLY A 758 -15.69 20.54 2.02
N TYR A 759 -16.48 20.31 3.07
CA TYR A 759 -16.57 21.12 4.29
C TYR A 759 -16.28 20.25 5.51
N GLN A 760 -15.12 20.42 6.12
CA GLN A 760 -14.70 19.69 7.32
C GLN A 760 -14.90 20.54 8.57
N ASP A 761 -15.42 19.95 9.63
CA ASP A 761 -15.65 20.62 10.94
C ASP A 761 -16.47 21.91 10.83
N THR A 762 -17.29 22.03 9.81
CA THR A 762 -18.12 23.19 9.60
C THR A 762 -19.43 22.81 8.89
N ASP A 763 -20.50 23.53 9.19
CA ASP A 763 -21.77 23.42 8.47
C ASP A 763 -21.63 24.08 7.09
N PHE A 764 -22.30 23.55 6.08
CA PHE A 764 -22.40 24.21 4.79
C PHE A 764 -23.45 25.31 4.82
N THR A 765 -23.10 26.50 4.35
CA THR A 765 -24.02 27.62 4.17
C THR A 765 -23.70 28.42 2.92
N ALA A 766 -24.66 28.59 2.05
CA ALA A 766 -24.55 29.41 0.86
C ALA A 766 -25.83 30.21 0.60
N VAL A 767 -25.71 31.32 -0.14
CA VAL A 767 -26.81 32.12 -0.62
C VAL A 767 -26.73 32.19 -2.15
N LEU A 768 -27.70 31.60 -2.81
CA LEU A 768 -27.94 31.71 -4.25
C LEU A 768 -28.74 32.99 -4.53
N ASP A 769 -28.24 33.89 -5.37
CA ASP A 769 -28.91 35.09 -5.89
C ASP A 769 -29.38 34.82 -7.32
N LEU A 770 -30.66 34.83 -7.55
CA LEU A 770 -31.31 34.65 -8.85
C LEU A 770 -31.32 35.91 -9.70
N LEU A 771 -30.69 37.01 -9.22
CA LEU A 771 -30.56 38.33 -9.82
C LEU A 771 -31.88 39.08 -9.97
N GLU A 772 -32.99 38.36 -10.01
CA GLU A 772 -34.35 38.93 -10.06
C GLU A 772 -35.34 38.09 -9.23
N GLU A 773 -36.42 38.65 -8.81
CA GLU A 773 -37.52 37.92 -8.19
C GLU A 773 -38.22 37.04 -9.23
N ARG A 774 -38.36 35.77 -8.95
CA ARG A 774 -39.09 34.82 -9.82
C ARG A 774 -39.85 33.76 -9.02
N PRO A 775 -40.92 33.19 -9.63
CA PRO A 775 -41.59 32.04 -9.01
C PRO A 775 -40.67 30.85 -8.87
N LEU A 776 -40.71 30.19 -7.74
CA LEU A 776 -39.94 28.97 -7.44
C LEU A 776 -40.87 27.82 -7.13
N SER A 777 -40.60 26.68 -7.74
CA SER A 777 -41.29 25.39 -7.50
C SER A 777 -40.45 24.38 -6.74
N ILE A 778 -39.12 24.46 -6.85
CA ILE A 778 -38.18 23.56 -6.21
C ILE A 778 -36.91 24.34 -5.83
N VAL A 779 -36.36 24.05 -4.65
CA VAL A 779 -35.03 24.45 -4.24
C VAL A 779 -34.26 23.19 -3.82
N GLY A 780 -32.97 23.13 -4.10
CA GLY A 780 -32.21 21.89 -3.82
C GLY A 780 -30.69 22.06 -3.72
N ALA A 781 -30.06 21.02 -3.24
CA ALA A 781 -28.60 20.84 -3.22
C ALA A 781 -28.23 19.35 -3.28
N GLY A 782 -27.10 19.03 -3.94
CA GLY A 782 -26.59 17.67 -4.07
C GLY A 782 -25.53 17.36 -3.02
N PHE A 783 -25.56 16.14 -2.43
CA PHE A 783 -24.65 15.67 -1.41
C PHE A 783 -24.13 14.27 -1.71
N CYS A 784 -22.96 13.92 -1.13
CA CYS A 784 -22.34 12.60 -1.23
C CYS A 784 -21.99 12.05 0.15
N GLN A 785 -22.16 10.72 0.33
CA GLN A 785 -21.65 9.96 1.47
C GLN A 785 -20.63 8.92 1.00
N ASP A 786 -19.50 8.87 1.67
CA ASP A 786 -18.53 7.77 1.73
C ASP A 786 -18.00 7.74 3.18
N ALA A 787 -18.75 7.10 4.07
CA ALA A 787 -18.43 7.10 5.49
C ALA A 787 -17.02 6.55 5.76
N LYS A 788 -16.55 5.56 4.98
CA LYS A 788 -15.16 5.03 5.08
C LYS A 788 -14.10 6.12 4.90
N SER A 789 -14.41 7.14 4.11
CA SER A 789 -13.52 8.27 3.78
C SER A 789 -13.89 9.53 4.56
N TRP A 790 -14.56 9.39 5.67
CA TRP A 790 -14.95 10.49 6.58
C TRP A 790 -15.94 11.49 5.97
N ILE A 791 -16.72 11.09 4.98
CA ILE A 791 -17.71 11.92 4.26
C ILE A 791 -19.10 11.40 4.61
N TRP A 792 -19.93 12.24 5.20
CA TRP A 792 -21.32 11.91 5.55
C TRP A 792 -22.32 12.82 4.88
N MET A 793 -23.55 12.31 4.66
CA MET A 793 -24.69 13.16 4.37
C MET A 793 -24.87 14.18 5.50
N PRO A 794 -25.31 15.41 5.19
CA PRO A 794 -25.70 16.35 6.24
C PRO A 794 -26.84 15.75 7.07
N ARG A 795 -26.87 16.01 8.39
CA ARG A 795 -27.95 15.54 9.27
C ARG A 795 -29.32 16.03 8.80
N TYR A 796 -29.36 17.26 8.29
CA TYR A 796 -30.51 17.88 7.63
C TYR A 796 -30.07 19.05 6.77
N VAL A 797 -30.98 19.45 5.84
CA VAL A 797 -30.82 20.63 4.98
C VAL A 797 -31.99 21.55 5.20
N GLU A 798 -31.73 22.82 5.49
CA GLU A 798 -32.74 23.88 5.62
C GLU A 798 -32.64 24.88 4.48
N PHE A 799 -33.78 25.22 3.93
CA PHE A 799 -33.90 26.23 2.88
C PHE A 799 -34.70 27.43 3.40
N SER A 800 -34.22 28.63 3.06
CA SER A 800 -34.93 29.89 3.35
C SER A 800 -34.87 30.77 2.14
N VAL A 801 -35.91 31.59 1.94
CA VAL A 801 -36.07 32.47 0.80
C VAL A 801 -36.15 33.93 1.22
N SER A 802 -35.73 34.84 0.33
CA SER A 802 -35.77 36.28 0.58
C SER A 802 -35.94 37.07 -0.72
N ALA A 803 -36.57 38.22 -0.64
CA ALA A 803 -36.62 39.19 -1.72
C ALA A 803 -35.44 40.18 -1.68
N ASP A 804 -34.91 40.48 -0.49
CA ASP A 804 -33.91 41.55 -0.25
C ASP A 804 -32.50 41.03 0.09
N GLY A 805 -32.33 39.68 0.31
CA GLY A 805 -31.06 39.03 0.69
C GLY A 805 -30.65 39.28 2.15
N ILE A 806 -31.52 39.94 2.94
CA ILE A 806 -31.26 40.27 4.36
C ILE A 806 -32.28 39.53 5.26
N ASN A 807 -33.56 39.64 4.91
CA ASN A 807 -34.67 39.06 5.68
C ASN A 807 -35.07 37.72 5.07
N PHE A 808 -34.63 36.61 5.66
CA PHE A 808 -34.91 35.27 5.16
C PHE A 808 -36.10 34.66 5.90
N THR A 809 -37.04 34.12 5.13
CA THR A 809 -38.18 33.35 5.62
C THR A 809 -37.90 31.87 5.39
N PRO A 810 -38.06 30.97 6.41
CA PRO A 810 -37.92 29.54 6.23
C PRO A 810 -38.88 29.01 5.17
N ALA A 811 -38.35 28.28 4.20
CA ALA A 811 -39.12 27.57 3.17
C ALA A 811 -39.40 26.11 3.56
N GLY A 812 -38.49 25.49 4.27
CA GLY A 812 -38.63 24.13 4.81
C GLY A 812 -37.31 23.48 5.15
N ARG A 813 -37.40 22.23 5.65
CA ARG A 813 -36.30 21.40 6.08
C ARG A 813 -36.47 19.97 5.55
N LEU A 814 -35.39 19.35 5.15
CA LEU A 814 -35.28 17.93 4.81
C LEU A 814 -34.32 17.27 5.78
N ASP A 815 -34.76 16.23 6.45
CA ASP A 815 -33.93 15.39 7.30
C ASP A 815 -33.32 14.29 6.45
N ASN A 816 -32.04 13.95 6.73
CA ASN A 816 -31.35 12.83 6.07
C ASN A 816 -31.98 11.49 6.48
N THR A 817 -32.10 10.58 5.53
CA THR A 817 -32.62 9.20 5.75
C THR A 817 -31.58 8.12 5.48
N VAL A 818 -30.37 8.50 5.08
CA VAL A 818 -29.28 7.56 4.89
C VAL A 818 -28.66 7.23 6.25
N GLU A 819 -28.51 5.94 6.53
CA GLU A 819 -27.94 5.48 7.80
C GLU A 819 -26.48 5.95 7.93
N GLU A 820 -26.09 6.37 9.15
CA GLU A 820 -24.71 6.81 9.46
C GLU A 820 -23.70 5.67 9.26
N GLU A 821 -24.09 4.42 9.49
CA GLU A 821 -23.26 3.22 9.39
C GLU A 821 -23.23 2.61 7.98
N ASP A 822 -23.95 3.19 7.03
CA ASP A 822 -23.90 2.71 5.64
C ASP A 822 -22.55 3.09 4.99
N LEU A 823 -21.73 2.08 4.76
CA LEU A 823 -20.38 2.21 4.19
C LEU A 823 -20.38 2.20 2.65
N THR A 824 -21.54 2.17 2.00
CA THR A 824 -21.63 2.29 0.53
C THR A 824 -21.54 3.75 0.11
N ILE A 825 -20.95 4.01 -1.08
CA ILE A 825 -20.91 5.37 -1.61
C ILE A 825 -22.29 5.71 -2.18
N GLN A 826 -22.85 6.82 -1.75
CA GLN A 826 -24.21 7.26 -2.15
C GLN A 826 -24.24 8.75 -2.44
N THR A 827 -25.16 9.14 -3.31
CA THR A 827 -25.48 10.55 -3.57
C THR A 827 -26.94 10.85 -3.20
N TRP A 828 -27.20 12.08 -2.75
CA TRP A 828 -28.54 12.54 -2.37
C TRP A 828 -28.82 13.93 -2.95
N ASP A 829 -29.88 14.02 -3.76
CA ASP A 829 -30.46 15.29 -4.18
C ASP A 829 -31.53 15.74 -3.16
N ALA A 830 -31.12 16.62 -2.25
CA ALA A 830 -32.01 17.19 -1.26
C ALA A 830 -32.90 18.27 -1.94
N GLU A 831 -34.00 17.83 -2.53
CA GLU A 831 -34.98 18.71 -3.22
C GLU A 831 -36.21 19.00 -2.35
N LEU A 832 -36.46 20.29 -2.07
CA LEU A 832 -37.64 20.75 -1.36
C LEU A 832 -38.62 21.41 -2.35
N PRO A 833 -39.85 20.87 -2.53
CA PRO A 833 -40.91 21.53 -3.25
C PRO A 833 -41.33 22.82 -2.52
N VAL A 834 -41.38 23.91 -3.23
CA VAL A 834 -41.78 25.22 -2.71
C VAL A 834 -42.84 25.85 -3.64
N ASN A 835 -43.61 26.82 -3.15
CA ASN A 835 -44.53 27.62 -3.94
C ASN A 835 -44.44 29.08 -3.46
N CYS A 836 -43.38 29.75 -3.90
CA CYS A 836 -43.10 31.13 -3.47
C CYS A 836 -42.43 31.92 -4.59
N THR A 837 -42.40 33.24 -4.44
CA THR A 837 -41.61 34.14 -5.28
C THR A 837 -40.47 34.70 -4.47
N ALA A 838 -39.23 34.55 -4.97
CA ALA A 838 -38.04 35.02 -4.27
C ALA A 838 -36.92 35.35 -5.25
N ARG A 839 -35.98 36.19 -4.82
CA ARG A 839 -34.72 36.46 -5.50
C ARG A 839 -33.56 35.64 -4.86
N TYR A 840 -33.56 35.48 -3.56
CA TYR A 840 -32.48 34.83 -2.85
C TYR A 840 -32.95 33.54 -2.22
N VAL A 841 -32.13 32.49 -2.32
CA VAL A 841 -32.31 31.20 -1.62
C VAL A 841 -31.08 30.97 -0.77
N LYS A 842 -31.29 30.83 0.54
CA LYS A 842 -30.25 30.42 1.49
C LYS A 842 -30.38 28.93 1.77
N ILE A 843 -29.28 28.23 1.61
CA ILE A 843 -29.11 26.80 1.89
C ILE A 843 -28.24 26.66 3.13
N PHE A 844 -28.67 25.85 4.10
CA PHE A 844 -27.92 25.46 5.26
C PHE A 844 -27.94 23.94 5.39
N ALA A 845 -26.77 23.28 5.46
CA ALA A 845 -26.67 21.85 5.67
C ALA A 845 -25.83 21.56 6.93
N LYS A 846 -26.42 20.80 7.86
CA LYS A 846 -25.82 20.50 9.16
C LYS A 846 -24.81 19.36 9.06
N ASN A 847 -23.54 19.64 9.35
CA ASN A 847 -22.46 18.63 9.38
C ASN A 847 -22.72 17.60 10.51
N ILE A 848 -22.25 16.38 10.30
CA ILE A 848 -22.24 15.32 11.32
C ILE A 848 -21.46 15.77 12.58
N GLY A 849 -20.45 16.61 12.42
CA GLY A 849 -19.54 17.08 13.45
C GLY A 849 -18.42 16.08 13.69
N ILE A 850 -18.37 15.55 14.89
CA ILE A 850 -17.34 14.53 15.26
C ILE A 850 -17.80 13.16 14.78
N ILE A 851 -16.86 12.44 14.17
CA ILE A 851 -17.02 11.08 13.66
C ILE A 851 -17.41 10.14 14.81
N PRO A 852 -18.46 9.30 14.64
CA PRO A 852 -19.00 8.43 15.66
C PRO A 852 -17.99 7.41 16.21
N SER A 853 -18.23 6.94 17.44
CA SER A 853 -17.31 6.03 18.15
C SER A 853 -17.13 4.64 17.53
N TRP A 854 -18.04 4.22 16.67
CA TRP A 854 -17.95 2.94 15.96
C TRP A 854 -16.99 2.98 14.76
N HIS A 855 -16.68 4.18 14.26
CA HIS A 855 -15.86 4.37 13.07
C HIS A 855 -14.35 4.41 13.43
N PRO A 856 -13.44 3.86 12.60
CA PRO A 856 -11.99 3.93 12.83
C PRO A 856 -11.43 5.35 13.04
N GLY A 857 -12.02 6.36 12.40
CA GLY A 857 -11.69 7.78 12.58
C GLY A 857 -12.40 8.47 13.75
N ALA A 858 -12.95 7.74 14.73
CA ALA A 858 -13.71 8.30 15.84
C ALA A 858 -12.98 9.45 16.55
N GLY A 859 -13.70 10.52 16.84
CA GLY A 859 -13.13 11.70 17.52
C GLY A 859 -12.54 12.76 16.58
N ALA A 860 -12.32 12.45 15.31
CA ALA A 860 -11.93 13.42 14.28
C ALA A 860 -13.16 14.13 13.67
N PRO A 861 -13.00 15.29 13.01
CA PRO A 861 -14.10 15.97 12.34
C PRO A 861 -14.46 15.31 10.99
N GLY A 862 -15.77 15.13 10.74
CA GLY A 862 -16.30 14.63 9.47
C GLY A 862 -16.47 15.71 8.40
N PHE A 863 -16.62 15.27 7.14
CA PHE A 863 -16.88 16.12 5.99
C PHE A 863 -18.36 16.11 5.57
N ILE A 864 -18.86 17.25 5.04
CA ILE A 864 -19.95 17.31 4.07
C ILE A 864 -19.34 17.54 2.68
N PHE A 865 -19.83 16.81 1.67
CA PHE A 865 -19.53 17.07 0.27
C PHE A 865 -20.80 17.52 -0.45
N THR A 866 -20.72 18.67 -1.16
CA THR A 866 -21.79 19.17 -2.02
C THR A 866 -21.26 19.49 -3.41
N ASP A 867 -22.05 19.24 -4.45
CA ASP A 867 -21.65 19.44 -5.84
C ASP A 867 -22.36 20.62 -6.52
N GLU A 868 -23.63 20.77 -6.29
CA GLU A 868 -24.45 21.80 -6.98
C GLU A 868 -25.55 22.28 -6.06
N VAL A 869 -25.99 23.55 -6.25
CA VAL A 869 -27.19 24.13 -5.64
C VAL A 869 -28.09 24.71 -6.71
N TRP A 870 -29.40 24.55 -6.57
CA TRP A 870 -30.36 25.01 -7.57
C TRP A 870 -31.63 25.55 -6.99
N ALA A 871 -32.30 26.39 -7.78
CA ALA A 871 -33.67 26.88 -7.58
C ALA A 871 -34.36 26.98 -8.94
N ARG A 872 -35.52 26.38 -9.03
CA ARG A 872 -36.31 26.28 -10.28
C ARG A 872 -37.74 26.71 -10.09
#